data_0f658ba9c7aba644ab04debf60882972
#
_entry.id   0f658ba9c7aba644ab04debf60882972
#
_cell.length_a   1.000
_cell.length_b   1.000
_cell.length_c   1.000
_cell.angle_alpha   90.00
_cell.angle_beta   90.00
_cell.angle_gamma   90.00
#
_symmetry.space_group_name_H-M   'P 1'
#
loop_
_entity.id
_entity.type
_entity.pdbx_description
1 polymer ?
#
loop_
_entity_poly.entity_id
_entity_poly.type
_entity_poly.pdbx_seq_one_letter_code
_entity_poly.pdbx_strand_id
1 'polypeptide(L)'
;MGLSRLAALHGVATSYSPSPDATVSVPDDTVIAVLAALGVDAGTPEDVRRSLVAAESRSRLLPPTVVVWAGEPLPAALASLPSGSTVTVEPEASGPPGRPPSGRPPAPLSMRSRAAAPAVTRPAAQAAPATAGTDGAPAPGALATAAALAPEAAAAEPSAAEALAGVGAAGATAREAPAGTGVPAWWVPPPHGVHRIHVRTPDHRRASATLIAAPARVPQPAERTHGFLVQLYSLLSARSWGMGDLGDLADLAAWAGRTLGSGFVQVNPLHAAVPGRPTDPSPYRPSSRRFPDPVHLRVESIPEYGHIRDRATLDDLRQDAAALSEAVLNKGALIDRDAVWELKRQALELVVRVPLTPGRRAAYCDFLAEQGQPLEDHALWCALAEVHGPDWHTWPEALRDPRSPGAARARSDLLDRVDFHCRLAWLTACQLAEAQRAAEDAGMGVGVVHDLAVGVHPAGADTWAQQDAFARGMSVGAPPDAFNARGQDWGLPPWRPDTLAATGYAAYRDLLRARLAHAGALRIDHVMGLFRLWWVPEGRPPTDGTYVAYDAEAMLAVLVLEAHRAGTAVVGEDLGTVEPGVREALARRGVLGTSVLWFERDWEGDGRPIAPEKWRRACLATATTHDLPSTAARLTGDHVTLRHRLGLLTRSLEEELTDDVTDTAEWLALLARLRMLPEGDGDEEAAVRAVHRFLLRTPALLTGVWLPDTVGDRRPQNLPGTWDQYPNWRLPIADGEGHPVTLEEITASPRLHALMEVLRPRKPRTAPPGERRP
;
A
#
# COMPACT_ATOMS: atom_id res chain seq x y z
N MET A 1 -24.91 15.30 29.19
CA MET A 1 -23.78 16.26 29.18
C MET A 1 -22.44 15.61 29.56
N GLY A 2 -22.35 14.78 30.60
CA GLY A 2 -21.07 14.16 30.98
C GLY A 2 -20.51 13.18 29.95
N LEU A 3 -21.35 12.28 29.43
CA LEU A 3 -20.93 11.28 28.44
C LEU A 3 -20.45 11.92 27.13
N SER A 4 -21.20 12.90 26.58
CA SER A 4 -20.81 13.59 25.34
C SER A 4 -19.49 14.36 25.49
N ARG A 5 -19.22 14.95 26.68
CA ARG A 5 -17.94 15.60 26.94
C ARG A 5 -16.79 14.60 27.03
N LEU A 6 -17.02 13.46 27.69
CA LEU A 6 -16.05 12.36 27.78
C LEU A 6 -15.74 11.81 26.36
N ALA A 7 -16.79 11.55 25.57
CA ALA A 7 -16.66 11.09 24.19
C ALA A 7 -15.78 12.06 23.36
N ALA A 8 -16.07 13.37 23.42
CA ALA A 8 -15.29 14.39 22.70
C ALA A 8 -13.81 14.41 23.12
N LEU A 9 -13.49 14.23 24.41
CA LEU A 9 -12.11 14.15 24.90
C LEU A 9 -11.33 12.95 24.37
N HIS A 10 -12.05 11.90 23.95
CA HIS A 10 -11.48 10.68 23.35
C HIS A 10 -11.69 10.57 21.83
N GLY A 11 -12.14 11.65 21.18
CA GLY A 11 -12.33 11.69 19.73
C GLY A 11 -13.52 10.86 19.23
N VAL A 12 -14.47 10.50 20.11
CA VAL A 12 -15.67 9.75 19.77
C VAL A 12 -16.81 10.70 19.45
N ALA A 13 -17.39 10.60 18.26
CA ALA A 13 -18.50 11.44 17.83
C ALA A 13 -19.80 11.00 18.53
N THR A 14 -20.66 11.95 18.90
CA THR A 14 -22.00 11.69 19.45
C THR A 14 -23.11 12.01 18.46
N SER A 15 -22.75 12.47 17.27
CA SER A 15 -23.64 12.69 16.13
C SER A 15 -22.85 12.64 14.84
N TYR A 16 -23.52 12.39 13.72
CA TYR A 16 -22.95 12.45 12.37
C TYR A 16 -23.98 12.99 11.38
N SER A 17 -23.51 13.47 10.22
CA SER A 17 -24.37 13.96 9.15
C SER A 17 -24.26 13.04 7.94
N PRO A 18 -25.31 12.26 7.63
CA PRO A 18 -25.37 11.41 6.44
C PRO A 18 -25.55 12.24 5.15
N SER A 19 -26.08 13.45 5.27
CA SER A 19 -26.23 14.46 4.21
C SER A 19 -26.05 15.86 4.80
N PRO A 20 -25.84 16.90 3.96
CA PRO A 20 -25.69 18.28 4.44
C PRO A 20 -26.82 18.78 5.33
N ASP A 21 -28.05 18.30 5.10
CA ASP A 21 -29.27 18.76 5.78
C ASP A 21 -29.74 17.85 6.90
N ALA A 22 -29.02 16.75 7.18
CA ALA A 22 -29.42 15.76 8.20
C ALA A 22 -28.33 15.56 9.24
N THR A 23 -28.72 15.61 10.51
CA THR A 23 -27.85 15.22 11.64
C THR A 23 -28.52 14.09 12.42
N VAL A 24 -27.80 13.01 12.64
CA VAL A 24 -28.24 11.83 13.35
C VAL A 24 -27.46 11.74 14.67
N SER A 25 -28.18 11.56 15.77
CA SER A 25 -27.55 11.33 17.09
C SER A 25 -27.11 9.87 17.21
N VAL A 26 -25.91 9.66 17.74
CA VAL A 26 -25.41 8.33 18.05
C VAL A 26 -26.01 7.83 19.37
N PRO A 27 -26.49 6.58 19.46
CA PRO A 27 -26.99 6.01 20.71
C PRO A 27 -25.93 6.03 21.83
N ASP A 28 -26.33 6.32 23.05
CA ASP A 28 -25.43 6.35 24.21
C ASP A 28 -24.72 5.00 24.42
N ASP A 29 -25.42 3.88 24.19
CA ASP A 29 -24.85 2.53 24.29
C ASP A 29 -23.69 2.30 23.29
N THR A 30 -23.79 2.86 22.08
CA THR A 30 -22.70 2.84 21.09
C THR A 30 -21.51 3.64 21.59
N VAL A 31 -21.75 4.85 22.09
CA VAL A 31 -20.69 5.70 22.65
C VAL A 31 -19.98 5.01 23.82
N ILE A 32 -20.73 4.38 24.71
CA ILE A 32 -20.18 3.62 25.85
C ILE A 32 -19.34 2.43 25.37
N ALA A 33 -19.83 1.66 24.40
CA ALA A 33 -19.12 0.52 23.85
C ALA A 33 -17.79 0.94 23.20
N VAL A 34 -17.78 2.02 22.42
CA VAL A 34 -16.57 2.56 21.78
C VAL A 34 -15.58 3.10 22.82
N LEU A 35 -16.05 3.81 23.86
CA LEU A 35 -15.20 4.25 24.97
C LEU A 35 -14.57 3.07 25.71
N ALA A 36 -15.34 2.00 25.96
CA ALA A 36 -14.82 0.78 26.56
C ALA A 36 -13.72 0.11 25.69
N ALA A 37 -13.90 0.07 24.37
CA ALA A 37 -12.89 -0.43 23.45
C ALA A 37 -11.60 0.43 23.44
N LEU A 38 -11.71 1.72 23.78
CA LEU A 38 -10.58 2.62 24.01
C LEU A 38 -10.00 2.51 25.45
N GLY A 39 -10.54 1.61 26.29
CA GLY A 39 -10.10 1.43 27.68
C GLY A 39 -10.60 2.52 28.62
N VAL A 40 -11.74 3.14 28.32
CA VAL A 40 -12.35 4.22 29.11
C VAL A 40 -13.65 3.74 29.70
N ASP A 41 -13.74 3.67 31.04
CA ASP A 41 -14.96 3.30 31.75
C ASP A 41 -16.02 4.39 31.62
N ALA A 42 -17.19 4.04 31.10
CA ALA A 42 -18.34 4.93 30.94
C ALA A 42 -19.70 4.25 31.20
N GLY A 43 -19.70 3.03 31.77
CA GLY A 43 -20.90 2.21 31.95
C GLY A 43 -21.92 2.78 32.92
N THR A 44 -21.49 3.62 33.86
CA THR A 44 -22.36 4.27 34.83
C THR A 44 -22.10 5.78 34.87
N PRO A 45 -23.05 6.61 35.36
CA PRO A 45 -22.81 8.04 35.56
C PRO A 45 -21.61 8.34 36.49
N GLU A 46 -21.29 7.42 37.42
CA GLU A 46 -20.14 7.54 38.31
C GLU A 46 -18.81 7.26 37.55
N ASP A 47 -18.80 6.24 36.71
CA ASP A 47 -17.65 5.93 35.83
C ASP A 47 -17.37 7.10 34.88
N VAL A 48 -18.41 7.68 34.27
CA VAL A 48 -18.29 8.87 33.43
C VAL A 48 -17.65 10.03 34.20
N ARG A 49 -18.11 10.32 35.45
CA ARG A 49 -17.50 11.39 36.25
C ARG A 49 -16.04 11.11 36.58
N ARG A 50 -15.72 9.87 36.97
CA ARG A 50 -14.35 9.45 37.31
C ARG A 50 -13.42 9.56 36.08
N SER A 51 -13.87 9.08 34.94
CA SER A 51 -13.13 9.12 33.69
C SER A 51 -12.93 10.54 33.14
N LEU A 52 -13.94 11.43 33.34
CA LEU A 52 -13.81 12.85 33.00
C LEU A 52 -12.74 13.53 33.86
N VAL A 53 -12.77 13.34 35.18
CA VAL A 53 -11.75 13.91 36.09
C VAL A 53 -10.37 13.40 35.70
N ALA A 54 -10.23 12.11 35.39
CA ALA A 54 -8.96 11.53 34.94
C ALA A 54 -8.50 12.12 33.61
N ALA A 55 -9.40 12.34 32.65
CA ALA A 55 -9.07 12.93 31.35
C ALA A 55 -8.68 14.42 31.46
N GLU A 56 -9.45 15.20 32.27
CA GLU A 56 -9.24 16.63 32.47
C GLU A 56 -8.01 16.93 33.35
N SER A 57 -7.72 16.08 34.35
CA SER A 57 -6.54 16.21 35.18
C SER A 57 -5.21 15.97 34.42
N ARG A 58 -5.29 15.37 33.26
CA ARG A 58 -4.17 15.22 32.30
C ARG A 58 -3.86 16.53 31.56
N SER A 59 -3.86 17.70 32.27
CA SER A 59 -3.32 18.96 31.72
C SER A 59 -1.87 18.73 31.28
N ARG A 60 -1.71 18.30 30.04
CA ARG A 60 -0.40 17.92 29.49
C ARG A 60 0.34 19.17 29.04
N LEU A 61 1.59 19.30 29.48
CA LEU A 61 2.51 20.34 28.99
C LEU A 61 2.80 20.17 27.49
N LEU A 62 2.76 18.92 27.00
CA LEU A 62 2.85 18.54 25.59
C LEU A 62 1.72 17.58 25.23
N PRO A 63 1.17 17.61 24.01
CA PRO A 63 0.33 16.54 23.49
C PRO A 63 1.15 15.23 23.39
N PRO A 64 0.50 14.06 23.27
CA PRO A 64 1.20 12.77 23.09
C PRO A 64 2.17 12.76 21.93
N THR A 65 1.81 13.48 20.85
CA THR A 65 2.62 13.63 19.63
C THR A 65 2.72 15.10 19.25
N VAL A 66 3.91 15.51 18.85
CA VAL A 66 4.20 16.84 18.30
C VAL A 66 4.72 16.64 16.88
N VAL A 67 4.14 17.33 15.92
CA VAL A 67 4.57 17.28 14.52
C VAL A 67 5.26 18.57 14.15
N VAL A 68 6.40 18.45 13.48
CA VAL A 68 7.16 19.57 12.91
C VAL A 68 7.35 19.32 11.42
N TRP A 69 6.83 20.21 10.61
CA TRP A 69 6.96 20.16 9.16
C TRP A 69 8.15 21.00 8.69
N ALA A 70 8.91 20.49 7.74
CA ALA A 70 9.99 21.24 7.14
C ALA A 70 9.48 22.53 6.46
N GLY A 71 10.07 23.67 6.84
CA GLY A 71 9.69 24.97 6.27
C GLY A 71 8.42 25.61 6.83
N GLU A 72 7.74 24.96 7.79
CA GLU A 72 6.56 25.53 8.45
C GLU A 72 6.90 26.13 9.83
N PRO A 73 6.05 27.02 10.37
CA PRO A 73 6.22 27.58 11.71
C PRO A 73 6.23 26.49 12.80
N LEU A 74 6.89 26.79 13.91
CA LEU A 74 6.90 25.90 15.08
C LEU A 74 5.46 25.65 15.56
N PRO A 75 5.08 24.37 15.84
CA PRO A 75 3.74 24.03 16.31
C PRO A 75 3.42 24.74 17.64
N ALA A 76 2.16 25.13 17.82
CA ALA A 76 1.70 25.87 18.98
C ALA A 76 2.10 25.22 20.32
N ALA A 77 2.10 23.88 20.38
CA ALA A 77 2.52 23.13 21.56
C ALA A 77 3.97 23.42 22.02
N LEU A 78 4.86 23.74 21.09
CA LEU A 78 6.23 24.12 21.38
C LEU A 78 6.39 25.66 21.49
N ALA A 79 5.68 26.41 20.66
CA ALA A 79 5.73 27.87 20.68
C ALA A 79 5.18 28.47 21.99
N SER A 80 4.22 27.80 22.64
CA SER A 80 3.57 28.23 23.89
C SER A 80 4.29 27.78 25.17
N LEU A 81 5.46 27.14 25.08
CA LEU A 81 6.20 26.72 26.25
C LEU A 81 6.62 27.95 27.09
N PRO A 82 6.57 27.86 28.45
CA PRO A 82 7.00 28.92 29.32
C PRO A 82 8.45 29.37 29.02
N SER A 83 8.69 30.68 29.05
CA SER A 83 10.05 31.22 28.90
C SER A 83 11.00 30.60 29.91
N GLY A 84 12.21 30.21 29.48
CA GLY A 84 13.18 29.51 30.31
C GLY A 84 12.96 27.98 30.40
N SER A 85 12.04 27.42 29.63
CA SER A 85 11.90 25.96 29.50
C SER A 85 13.14 25.37 28.80
N THR A 86 13.58 24.20 29.28
CA THR A 86 14.62 23.40 28.62
C THR A 86 13.95 22.35 27.74
N VAL A 87 14.34 22.28 26.48
CA VAL A 87 13.87 21.31 25.52
C VAL A 87 15.07 20.46 25.05
N THR A 88 14.92 19.13 25.14
CA THR A 88 15.91 18.18 24.61
C THR A 88 15.22 17.21 23.67
N VAL A 89 15.86 16.90 22.54
CA VAL A 89 15.38 15.93 21.56
C VAL A 89 16.33 14.73 21.58
N GLU A 90 15.77 13.57 21.89
CA GLU A 90 16.43 12.29 21.73
C GLU A 90 16.16 11.81 20.30
N PRO A 91 17.19 11.69 19.45
CA PRO A 91 17.01 11.32 18.05
C PRO A 91 16.48 9.89 17.93
N GLU A 92 15.74 9.63 16.83
CA GLU A 92 15.39 8.27 16.41
C GLU A 92 16.65 7.42 16.39
N ALA A 93 16.63 6.25 17.06
CA ALA A 93 17.75 5.31 16.99
C ALA A 93 18.04 5.01 15.52
N SER A 94 19.29 5.22 15.10
CA SER A 94 19.73 4.89 13.76
C SER A 94 19.56 3.38 13.58
N GLY A 95 18.47 2.98 12.95
CA GLY A 95 18.36 1.64 12.38
C GLY A 95 19.48 1.43 11.36
N PRO A 96 19.79 0.21 10.96
CA PRO A 96 20.74 -0.01 9.88
C PRO A 96 20.36 0.91 8.71
N PRO A 97 21.34 1.59 8.06
CA PRO A 97 21.06 2.60 7.05
C PRO A 97 20.15 1.99 5.99
N GLY A 98 18.95 2.56 5.86
CA GLY A 98 18.00 2.21 4.81
C GLY A 98 18.74 2.25 3.48
N ARG A 99 18.54 1.22 2.68
CA ARG A 99 19.08 1.12 1.30
C ARG A 99 18.75 2.44 0.59
N PRO A 100 19.72 3.09 -0.07
CA PRO A 100 19.41 4.26 -0.89
C PRO A 100 18.35 3.87 -1.95
N PRO A 101 17.47 4.80 -2.36
CA PRO A 101 16.45 4.52 -3.35
C PRO A 101 17.07 3.83 -4.54
N SER A 102 16.42 2.76 -5.00
CA SER A 102 16.88 1.88 -6.08
C SER A 102 17.01 2.65 -7.39
N GLY A 103 18.18 3.17 -7.64
CA GLY A 103 18.57 3.89 -8.85
C GLY A 103 20.00 3.57 -9.30
N ARG A 104 20.62 2.49 -8.78
CA ARG A 104 21.89 2.01 -9.29
C ARG A 104 22.07 0.53 -8.98
N PRO A 105 22.41 -0.31 -9.98
CA PRO A 105 22.77 -1.70 -9.73
C PRO A 105 24.00 -1.75 -8.81
N PRO A 106 24.07 -2.72 -7.88
CA PRO A 106 25.27 -2.87 -7.06
C PRO A 106 26.46 -3.13 -7.98
N ALA A 107 27.47 -2.28 -7.87
CA ALA A 107 28.75 -2.52 -8.52
C ALA A 107 29.29 -3.87 -8.08
N PRO A 108 29.99 -4.63 -8.95
CA PRO A 108 30.56 -5.92 -8.59
C PRO A 108 31.48 -5.74 -7.39
N LEU A 109 31.26 -6.58 -6.36
CA LEU A 109 32.05 -6.60 -5.12
C LEU A 109 33.52 -6.82 -5.43
N SER A 110 34.32 -5.76 -5.44
CA SER A 110 35.77 -5.87 -5.35
C SER A 110 36.12 -6.20 -3.89
N MET A 111 36.74 -7.35 -3.69
CA MET A 111 37.35 -7.72 -2.40
C MET A 111 38.36 -6.64 -1.99
N ARG A 112 38.00 -5.82 -1.02
CA ARG A 112 38.97 -5.06 -0.22
C ARG A 112 38.95 -5.61 1.20
N SER A 113 40.14 -6.06 1.62
CA SER A 113 40.43 -6.64 2.92
C SER A 113 39.98 -5.73 4.06
N ARG A 114 39.22 -6.26 4.99
CA ARG A 114 38.93 -5.64 6.28
C ARG A 114 40.16 -5.80 7.18
N ALA A 115 40.65 -4.69 7.70
CA ALA A 115 41.66 -4.64 8.77
C ALA A 115 41.09 -5.29 10.04
N ALA A 116 42.00 -5.96 10.74
CA ALA A 116 41.76 -6.82 11.89
C ALA A 116 41.20 -6.08 13.11
N ALA A 117 40.24 -6.69 13.80
CA ALA A 117 39.87 -6.41 15.17
C ALA A 117 40.82 -7.16 16.15
N PRO A 118 41.05 -6.66 17.37
CA PRO A 118 42.10 -7.15 18.24
C PRO A 118 41.79 -8.53 18.84
N ALA A 119 42.84 -9.32 18.95
CA ALA A 119 42.89 -10.68 19.42
C ALA A 119 42.56 -10.80 20.92
N VAL A 120 41.65 -11.73 21.24
CA VAL A 120 41.53 -12.31 22.59
C VAL A 120 42.38 -13.57 22.64
N THR A 121 43.38 -13.55 23.48
CA THR A 121 44.30 -14.67 23.77
C THR A 121 43.62 -15.84 24.43
N ARG A 122 43.86 -17.04 23.91
CA ARG A 122 43.71 -18.33 24.62
C ARG A 122 44.99 -19.19 24.44
N PRO A 123 45.38 -19.94 25.44
CA PRO A 123 46.73 -20.55 25.51
C PRO A 123 46.85 -21.87 24.72
N ALA A 124 48.07 -22.17 24.41
CA ALA A 124 48.61 -23.21 23.58
C ALA A 124 48.47 -24.64 24.14
N ALA A 125 48.35 -25.59 23.21
CA ALA A 125 48.81 -26.98 23.43
C ALA A 125 49.47 -27.53 22.15
N GLN A 126 50.66 -27.99 22.35
CA GLN A 126 51.73 -28.60 21.58
C GLN A 126 51.30 -29.64 20.50
N ALA A 127 51.91 -29.59 19.38
CA ALA A 127 53.18 -30.06 18.77
C ALA A 127 53.04 -31.30 17.92
N ALA A 128 53.19 -31.18 16.65
CA ALA A 128 54.20 -31.67 15.65
C ALA A 128 54.28 -33.21 15.36
N PRO A 129 54.99 -33.66 14.28
CA PRO A 129 55.38 -33.02 13.01
C PRO A 129 55.21 -33.90 11.72
N ALA A 130 55.38 -33.24 10.55
CA ALA A 130 56.13 -33.58 9.32
C ALA A 130 55.82 -34.80 8.45
N THR A 131 55.72 -34.60 7.14
CA THR A 131 56.67 -34.86 6.04
C THR A 131 56.00 -34.53 4.68
N ALA A 132 56.51 -33.66 3.85
CA ALA A 132 57.54 -33.72 2.81
C ALA A 132 57.12 -34.41 1.50
N GLY A 133 57.28 -33.71 0.34
CA GLY A 133 57.38 -34.22 -1.02
C GLY A 133 56.66 -33.37 -2.04
N THR A 134 57.24 -32.41 -2.59
CA THR A 134 58.14 -32.20 -3.77
C THR A 134 57.43 -32.22 -5.14
N ASP A 135 57.70 -31.12 -5.87
CA ASP A 135 58.01 -30.92 -7.25
C ASP A 135 56.90 -30.64 -8.29
N GLY A 136 57.14 -29.51 -8.98
CA GLY A 136 57.02 -29.38 -10.40
C GLY A 136 56.37 -28.13 -10.96
N ALA A 137 57.13 -27.01 -11.08
CA ALA A 137 56.83 -25.97 -12.08
C ALA A 137 57.42 -26.32 -13.44
N PRO A 138 57.07 -25.71 -14.56
CA PRO A 138 57.34 -24.32 -14.86
C PRO A 138 56.33 -23.54 -15.75
N ALA A 139 56.44 -22.24 -15.71
CA ALA A 139 55.99 -21.26 -16.70
C ALA A 139 56.92 -21.35 -17.98
N PRO A 140 56.82 -20.56 -19.06
CA PRO A 140 56.44 -19.13 -19.17
C PRO A 140 55.79 -18.69 -20.52
N GLY A 141 55.57 -17.37 -20.68
CA GLY A 141 55.56 -16.65 -21.96
C GLY A 141 54.41 -15.61 -22.02
N ALA A 142 54.55 -14.41 -21.88
CA ALA A 142 55.35 -13.25 -22.26
C ALA A 142 54.79 -12.51 -23.51
N LEU A 143 54.78 -11.19 -23.31
CA LEU A 143 54.79 -10.08 -24.29
C LEU A 143 53.46 -9.48 -24.73
N ALA A 144 53.25 -8.21 -24.78
CA ALA A 144 53.93 -6.96 -24.46
C ALA A 144 53.14 -5.78 -25.05
N THR A 145 53.27 -4.66 -24.41
CA THR A 145 53.44 -3.26 -24.87
C THR A 145 52.20 -2.54 -25.41
N ALA A 146 51.89 -1.48 -24.85
CA ALA A 146 52.29 -0.06 -24.70
C ALA A 146 51.26 0.83 -25.39
N ALA A 147 50.87 1.99 -25.00
CA ALA A 147 51.46 3.22 -24.55
C ALA A 147 50.33 4.26 -24.27
N ALA A 148 50.43 4.94 -23.22
CA ALA A 148 50.35 6.36 -22.92
C ALA A 148 49.69 7.34 -23.89
N LEU A 149 48.78 8.17 -23.32
CA LEU A 149 48.80 9.64 -23.40
C LEU A 149 47.74 10.24 -22.41
N ALA A 150 48.24 10.97 -21.43
CA ALA A 150 47.45 12.02 -20.77
C ALA A 150 47.63 13.30 -21.61
N PRO A 151 46.74 14.30 -21.54
CA PRO A 151 46.90 15.31 -20.51
C PRO A 151 45.64 16.02 -20.00
N GLU A 152 45.90 16.76 -18.96
CA GLU A 152 45.37 18.04 -18.52
C GLU A 152 44.17 18.11 -17.56
N ALA A 153 44.51 18.78 -16.47
CA ALA A 153 43.73 19.13 -15.33
C ALA A 153 42.62 20.15 -15.62
N ALA A 154 41.46 19.93 -15.03
CA ALA A 154 40.52 20.99 -14.70
C ALA A 154 40.03 20.75 -13.24
N ALA A 155 40.02 21.83 -12.49
CA ALA A 155 39.86 21.91 -11.04
C ALA A 155 38.63 21.17 -10.52
N ALA A 156 38.82 20.33 -9.50
CA ALA A 156 37.77 19.68 -8.74
C ALA A 156 37.32 20.61 -7.61
N GLU A 157 36.01 20.89 -7.57
CA GLU A 157 35.37 21.38 -6.35
C GLU A 157 35.27 20.24 -5.33
N PRO A 158 35.35 20.52 -4.00
CA PRO A 158 35.41 19.49 -2.97
C PRO A 158 34.05 18.79 -2.80
N SER A 159 34.10 17.46 -2.81
CA SER A 159 32.95 16.60 -2.57
C SER A 159 32.47 16.71 -1.11
N ALA A 160 31.15 16.69 -0.95
CA ALA A 160 30.39 16.73 0.30
C ALA A 160 30.63 15.53 1.27
N ALA A 161 31.72 14.77 1.10
CA ALA A 161 32.02 13.57 1.89
C ALA A 161 32.92 13.80 3.10
N GLU A 162 33.52 14.98 3.25
CA GLU A 162 34.43 15.28 4.39
C GLU A 162 33.78 16.02 5.57
N ALA A 163 32.50 16.35 5.52
CA ALA A 163 31.77 17.05 6.58
C ALA A 163 31.11 16.15 7.65
N LEU A 164 31.28 14.83 7.59
CA LEU A 164 30.56 13.87 8.47
C LEU A 164 31.44 13.09 9.45
N ALA A 165 32.71 13.47 9.63
CA ALA A 165 33.58 12.87 10.66
C ALA A 165 33.78 13.87 11.79
N GLY A 166 32.91 13.85 12.82
CA GLY A 166 33.15 14.62 14.04
C GLY A 166 31.92 15.14 14.77
N VAL A 167 30.94 14.32 15.07
CA VAL A 167 29.94 14.67 16.09
C VAL A 167 29.88 13.56 17.13
N GLY A 168 30.78 13.70 18.10
CA GLY A 168 30.66 13.04 19.38
C GLY A 168 29.49 13.64 20.17
N ALA A 169 28.83 12.78 20.97
CA ALA A 169 27.73 13.15 21.85
C ALA A 169 28.12 14.34 22.74
N ALA A 170 27.66 15.53 22.37
CA ALA A 170 27.71 16.72 23.20
C ALA A 170 26.33 17.37 23.15
N GLY A 171 25.70 17.49 24.33
CA GLY A 171 24.48 18.23 24.50
C GLY A 171 24.58 19.62 23.88
N ALA A 172 23.69 19.94 22.97
CA ALA A 172 23.67 21.23 22.28
C ALA A 172 23.37 22.35 23.29
N THR A 173 24.37 23.11 23.64
CA THR A 173 24.22 24.42 24.28
C THR A 173 23.89 25.46 23.22
N ALA A 174 22.92 26.33 23.54
CA ALA A 174 22.33 27.34 22.67
C ALA A 174 23.38 28.22 21.95
N ARG A 175 23.26 28.30 20.63
CA ARG A 175 23.88 29.39 19.82
C ARG A 175 22.73 30.34 19.37
N GLU A 176 22.99 31.62 19.49
CA GLU A 176 22.10 32.68 19.05
C GLU A 176 21.91 32.62 17.51
N ALA A 177 20.66 32.62 17.06
CA ALA A 177 20.27 32.69 15.65
C ALA A 177 19.96 34.13 15.21
N PRO A 178 20.14 34.47 13.93
CA PRO A 178 19.89 35.82 13.43
C PRO A 178 18.41 36.20 13.51
N ALA A 179 18.13 37.42 13.89
CA ALA A 179 16.78 37.97 14.01
C ALA A 179 16.07 38.02 12.65
N GLY A 180 14.89 37.37 12.55
CA GLY A 180 14.01 37.52 11.38
C GLY A 180 13.04 36.38 11.06
N THR A 181 13.13 35.19 11.67
CA THR A 181 12.33 34.02 11.21
C THR A 181 11.23 33.56 12.17
N GLY A 182 10.96 34.26 13.27
CA GLY A 182 9.92 33.85 14.24
C GLY A 182 10.20 32.53 14.98
N VAL A 183 11.35 31.89 14.69
CA VAL A 183 11.78 30.63 15.34
C VAL A 183 12.57 31.02 16.61
N PRO A 184 12.21 30.50 17.81
CA PRO A 184 12.95 30.78 19.01
C PRO A 184 14.42 30.37 18.88
N ALA A 185 15.34 31.16 19.40
CA ALA A 185 16.80 30.92 19.32
C ALA A 185 17.24 29.54 19.88
N TRP A 186 16.43 28.93 20.72
CA TRP A 186 16.69 27.60 21.31
C TRP A 186 16.26 26.42 20.43
N TRP A 187 15.49 26.65 19.35
CA TRP A 187 15.02 25.58 18.51
C TRP A 187 15.96 25.32 17.34
N VAL A 188 16.49 24.11 17.31
CA VAL A 188 17.20 23.55 16.14
C VAL A 188 16.33 22.42 15.61
N PRO A 189 15.81 22.49 14.37
CA PRO A 189 15.02 21.42 13.79
C PRO A 189 15.83 20.12 13.79
N PRO A 190 15.28 19.01 14.32
CA PRO A 190 15.94 17.72 14.21
C PRO A 190 15.90 17.23 12.75
N PRO A 191 16.75 16.28 12.36
CA PRO A 191 16.64 15.63 11.06
C PRO A 191 15.26 14.97 10.91
N HIS A 192 14.83 14.72 9.67
CA HIS A 192 13.57 14.04 9.43
C HIS A 192 13.57 12.66 10.10
N GLY A 193 12.56 12.41 10.94
CA GLY A 193 12.48 11.19 11.72
C GLY A 193 11.41 11.22 12.81
N VAL A 194 11.31 10.12 13.54
CA VAL A 194 10.44 10.00 14.72
C VAL A 194 11.32 9.96 15.96
N HIS A 195 11.32 11.07 16.67
CA HIS A 195 12.21 11.33 17.83
C HIS A 195 11.39 11.31 19.11
N ARG A 196 12.09 11.43 20.25
CA ARG A 196 11.47 11.70 21.54
C ARG A 196 11.85 13.11 22.01
N ILE A 197 10.85 13.90 22.37
CA ILE A 197 11.07 15.24 22.92
C ILE A 197 10.82 15.22 24.42
N HIS A 198 11.70 15.87 25.17
CA HIS A 198 11.60 16.06 26.60
C HIS A 198 11.62 17.56 26.91
N VAL A 199 10.66 18.00 27.71
CA VAL A 199 10.53 19.39 28.13
C VAL A 199 10.60 19.47 29.66
N ARG A 200 11.35 20.42 30.17
CA ARG A 200 11.39 20.80 31.59
C ARG A 200 11.15 22.30 31.70
N THR A 201 10.10 22.68 32.40
CA THR A 201 9.77 24.09 32.66
C THR A 201 10.50 24.65 33.86
N PRO A 202 10.60 25.99 34.02
CA PRO A 202 11.26 26.61 35.19
C PRO A 202 10.62 26.25 36.53
N ASP A 203 9.32 25.97 36.55
CA ASP A 203 8.54 25.47 37.70
C ASP A 203 8.66 23.94 37.89
N HIS A 204 9.69 23.34 37.26
CA HIS A 204 10.07 21.94 37.37
C HIS A 204 9.05 20.89 36.82
N ARG A 205 7.99 21.31 36.13
CA ARG A 205 7.16 20.33 35.40
C ARG A 205 7.97 19.67 34.29
N ARG A 206 7.68 18.39 34.06
CA ARG A 206 8.34 17.59 33.02
C ARG A 206 7.29 16.98 32.11
N ALA A 207 7.58 16.94 30.83
CA ALA A 207 6.78 16.21 29.85
C ALA A 207 7.68 15.55 28.81
N SER A 208 7.20 14.45 28.26
CA SER A 208 7.80 13.79 27.11
C SER A 208 6.73 13.47 26.09
N ALA A 209 7.06 13.59 24.81
CA ALA A 209 6.16 13.28 23.72
C ALA A 209 6.93 12.63 22.56
N THR A 210 6.21 11.99 21.65
CA THR A 210 6.74 11.65 20.33
C THR A 210 6.88 12.93 19.52
N LEU A 211 8.03 13.14 18.87
CA LEU A 211 8.27 14.24 17.96
C LEU A 211 8.49 13.69 16.56
N ILE A 212 7.57 14.01 15.64
CA ILE A 212 7.68 13.65 14.23
C ILE A 212 8.19 14.86 13.47
N ALA A 213 9.42 14.78 12.96
CA ALA A 213 9.98 15.79 12.05
C ALA A 213 9.83 15.27 10.61
N ALA A 214 8.94 15.87 9.85
CA ALA A 214 8.57 15.39 8.51
C ALA A 214 8.92 16.41 7.41
N PRO A 215 9.22 15.95 6.18
CA PRO A 215 9.21 16.80 4.99
C PRO A 215 7.86 17.46 4.80
N ALA A 216 7.80 18.57 4.06
CA ALA A 216 6.53 19.27 3.85
C ALA A 216 5.52 18.46 3.02
N ARG A 217 5.99 17.61 2.09
CA ARG A 217 5.17 16.90 1.09
C ARG A 217 5.77 15.55 0.72
N VAL A 218 4.91 14.63 0.26
CA VAL A 218 5.35 13.39 -0.41
C VAL A 218 5.96 13.70 -1.78
N PRO A 219 6.83 12.84 -2.32
CA PRO A 219 7.31 12.93 -3.69
C PRO A 219 6.15 12.95 -4.69
N GLN A 220 6.33 13.64 -5.80
CA GLN A 220 5.34 13.75 -6.86
C GLN A 220 5.81 13.06 -8.13
N PRO A 221 4.90 12.49 -8.95
CA PRO A 221 5.25 12.10 -10.31
C PRO A 221 5.87 13.28 -11.07
N ALA A 222 6.98 13.05 -11.74
CA ALA A 222 7.71 14.11 -12.44
C ALA A 222 6.89 14.70 -13.60
N GLU A 223 6.14 13.84 -14.30
CA GLU A 223 5.35 14.19 -15.49
C GLU A 223 3.95 13.59 -15.40
N ARG A 224 3.04 14.17 -16.19
CA ARG A 224 1.72 13.58 -16.41
C ARG A 224 1.89 12.30 -17.22
N THR A 225 1.21 11.24 -16.77
CA THR A 225 1.29 9.95 -17.44
C THR A 225 -0.02 9.18 -17.38
N HIS A 226 -0.14 8.17 -18.24
CA HIS A 226 -1.21 7.20 -18.18
C HIS A 226 -0.66 5.82 -17.78
N GLY A 227 -1.53 4.95 -17.32
CA GLY A 227 -1.17 3.59 -16.95
C GLY A 227 -2.39 2.70 -16.80
N PHE A 228 -2.17 1.44 -16.45
CA PHE A 228 -3.24 0.47 -16.28
C PHE A 228 -3.62 0.27 -14.82
N LEU A 229 -4.90 0.00 -14.59
CA LEU A 229 -5.47 -0.49 -13.34
C LEU A 229 -5.88 -1.95 -13.58
N VAL A 230 -5.38 -2.88 -12.78
CA VAL A 230 -5.62 -4.31 -12.98
C VAL A 230 -5.74 -5.05 -11.65
N GLN A 231 -6.62 -6.05 -11.60
CA GLN A 231 -6.64 -7.03 -10.52
C GLN A 231 -5.69 -8.16 -10.91
N LEU A 232 -4.54 -8.29 -10.24
CA LEU A 232 -3.47 -9.22 -10.64
C LEU A 232 -3.96 -10.66 -10.77
N TYR A 233 -4.78 -11.12 -9.82
CA TYR A 233 -5.32 -12.48 -9.84
C TYR A 233 -6.10 -12.79 -11.12
N SER A 234 -6.73 -11.80 -11.75
CA SER A 234 -7.56 -11.94 -12.95
C SER A 234 -6.76 -11.93 -14.26
N LEU A 235 -5.47 -11.56 -14.20
CA LEU A 235 -4.57 -11.44 -15.34
C LEU A 235 -3.79 -12.75 -15.57
N LEU A 236 -4.35 -13.67 -16.32
CA LEU A 236 -3.70 -14.93 -16.64
C LEU A 236 -2.85 -14.81 -17.92
N SER A 237 -1.73 -15.50 -17.95
CA SER A 237 -0.95 -15.76 -19.16
C SER A 237 -0.88 -17.26 -19.46
N ALA A 238 -0.28 -17.64 -20.57
CA ALA A 238 0.00 -19.04 -20.89
C ALA A 238 0.90 -19.75 -19.84
N ARG A 239 1.54 -18.98 -18.94
CA ARG A 239 2.44 -19.49 -17.89
C ARG A 239 1.82 -19.47 -16.50
N SER A 240 0.63 -18.92 -16.33
CA SER A 240 -0.05 -18.82 -15.03
C SER A 240 -0.58 -20.18 -14.57
N TRP A 241 -0.56 -20.43 -13.26
CA TRP A 241 -1.10 -21.64 -12.63
C TRP A 241 -2.56 -21.46 -12.24
N GLY A 242 -3.43 -21.08 -13.19
CA GLY A 242 -4.86 -20.85 -12.96
C GLY A 242 -5.22 -19.51 -12.30
N MET A 243 -4.21 -18.67 -12.02
CA MET A 243 -4.37 -17.34 -11.44
C MET A 243 -3.16 -16.49 -11.81
N GLY A 244 -3.36 -15.19 -12.06
CA GLY A 244 -2.28 -14.26 -12.37
C GLY A 244 -1.29 -14.09 -11.21
N ASP A 245 0.00 -13.90 -11.54
CA ASP A 245 1.10 -13.87 -10.60
C ASP A 245 2.09 -12.70 -10.84
N LEU A 246 3.14 -12.61 -10.01
CA LEU A 246 4.13 -11.52 -10.08
C LEU A 246 4.95 -11.52 -11.38
N GLY A 247 5.06 -12.67 -12.05
CA GLY A 247 5.64 -12.74 -13.40
C GLY A 247 4.72 -12.09 -14.43
N ASP A 248 3.41 -12.30 -14.35
CA ASP A 248 2.44 -11.64 -15.24
C ASP A 248 2.45 -10.12 -15.03
N LEU A 249 2.59 -9.68 -13.79
CA LEU A 249 2.76 -8.25 -13.47
C LEU A 249 4.02 -7.66 -14.12
N ALA A 250 5.16 -8.35 -14.01
CA ALA A 250 6.41 -7.91 -14.60
C ALA A 250 6.32 -7.86 -16.12
N ASP A 251 5.69 -8.85 -16.75
CA ASP A 251 5.49 -8.92 -18.20
C ASP A 251 4.55 -7.80 -18.68
N LEU A 252 3.42 -7.57 -18.00
CA LEU A 252 2.51 -6.45 -18.30
C LEU A 252 3.22 -5.10 -18.17
N ALA A 253 3.95 -4.87 -17.08
CA ALA A 253 4.67 -3.62 -16.87
C ALA A 253 5.74 -3.39 -17.93
N ALA A 254 6.54 -4.41 -18.21
CA ALA A 254 7.58 -4.33 -19.24
C ALA A 254 7.00 -4.04 -20.64
N TRP A 255 5.90 -4.69 -21.01
CA TRP A 255 5.25 -4.48 -22.29
C TRP A 255 4.58 -3.10 -22.36
N ALA A 256 3.79 -2.72 -21.35
CA ALA A 256 3.06 -1.46 -21.33
C ALA A 256 4.01 -0.24 -21.37
N GLY A 257 5.12 -0.30 -20.61
CA GLY A 257 6.13 0.75 -20.62
C GLY A 257 6.80 0.90 -22.01
N ARG A 258 7.32 -0.20 -22.55
CA ARG A 258 8.08 -0.16 -23.82
C ARG A 258 7.21 0.09 -25.05
N THR A 259 6.03 -0.53 -25.10
CA THR A 259 5.19 -0.52 -26.32
C THR A 259 4.23 0.65 -26.34
N LEU A 260 3.66 1.00 -25.19
CA LEU A 260 2.61 1.99 -25.08
C LEU A 260 3.07 3.32 -24.45
N GLY A 261 4.24 3.35 -23.83
CA GLY A 261 4.73 4.50 -23.07
C GLY A 261 3.93 4.75 -21.81
N SER A 262 3.34 3.71 -21.23
CA SER A 262 2.65 3.79 -19.96
C SER A 262 3.63 4.09 -18.83
N GLY A 263 3.25 4.95 -17.88
CA GLY A 263 4.09 5.35 -16.77
C GLY A 263 3.85 4.57 -15.48
N PHE A 264 2.79 3.74 -15.42
CA PHE A 264 2.48 2.93 -14.23
C PHE A 264 1.57 1.75 -14.54
N VAL A 265 1.58 0.78 -13.61
CA VAL A 265 0.56 -0.28 -13.47
C VAL A 265 0.12 -0.33 -12.01
N GLN A 266 -1.15 -0.09 -11.73
CA GLN A 266 -1.74 -0.23 -10.40
C GLN A 266 -2.36 -1.61 -10.26
N VAL A 267 -2.06 -2.27 -9.14
CA VAL A 267 -2.60 -3.60 -8.79
C VAL A 267 -3.51 -3.53 -7.57
N ASN A 268 -4.30 -4.58 -7.35
CA ASN A 268 -5.03 -4.79 -6.09
C ASN A 268 -4.07 -5.00 -4.92
N PRO A 269 -4.57 -4.97 -3.65
CA PRO A 269 -3.76 -5.37 -2.52
C PRO A 269 -3.18 -6.78 -2.69
N LEU A 270 -1.86 -6.92 -2.60
CA LEU A 270 -1.14 -8.19 -2.66
C LEU A 270 -0.76 -8.68 -1.25
N HIS A 271 -1.59 -8.38 -0.28
CA HIS A 271 -1.40 -8.71 1.12
C HIS A 271 -1.62 -10.21 1.39
N ALA A 272 -0.96 -10.75 2.40
CA ALA A 272 -1.12 -12.14 2.81
C ALA A 272 -2.57 -12.42 3.22
N ALA A 273 -3.21 -13.40 2.59
CA ALA A 273 -4.57 -13.81 2.91
C ALA A 273 -4.62 -14.60 4.23
N VAL A 274 -5.82 -14.73 4.79
CA VAL A 274 -6.08 -15.70 5.86
C VAL A 274 -6.28 -17.06 5.19
N PRO A 275 -5.47 -18.08 5.50
CA PRO A 275 -5.67 -19.41 4.93
C PRO A 275 -7.02 -19.97 5.38
N GLY A 276 -7.72 -20.65 4.48
CA GLY A 276 -9.02 -21.25 4.74
C GLY A 276 -9.38 -22.25 3.65
N ARG A 277 -10.54 -22.90 3.77
CA ARG A 277 -11.14 -23.68 2.70
C ARG A 277 -12.66 -23.49 2.78
N PRO A 278 -13.23 -22.56 1.97
CA PRO A 278 -12.54 -21.70 1.00
C PRO A 278 -11.77 -20.54 1.66
N THR A 279 -10.66 -20.13 1.04
CA THR A 279 -9.98 -18.88 1.36
C THR A 279 -10.87 -17.70 0.98
N ASP A 280 -10.96 -16.67 1.86
CA ASP A 280 -11.67 -15.43 1.53
C ASP A 280 -11.06 -14.82 0.26
N PRO A 281 -11.84 -14.68 -0.83
CA PRO A 281 -11.29 -14.18 -2.09
C PRO A 281 -11.01 -12.68 -2.10
N SER A 282 -11.53 -11.92 -1.11
CA SER A 282 -11.34 -10.47 -1.05
C SER A 282 -9.90 -10.11 -0.67
N PRO A 283 -9.18 -9.33 -1.50
CA PRO A 283 -7.85 -8.87 -1.16
C PRO A 283 -7.84 -7.77 -0.10
N TYR A 284 -9.03 -7.26 0.29
CA TYR A 284 -9.20 -6.18 1.27
C TYR A 284 -9.42 -6.66 2.70
N ARG A 285 -9.45 -7.99 2.94
CA ARG A 285 -9.53 -8.60 4.28
C ARG A 285 -8.33 -9.51 4.57
N PRO A 286 -7.10 -8.99 4.50
CA PRO A 286 -5.90 -9.80 4.62
C PRO A 286 -5.62 -10.24 6.06
N SER A 287 -4.84 -11.30 6.21
CA SER A 287 -4.21 -11.71 7.47
C SER A 287 -3.16 -10.70 7.95
N SER A 288 -2.35 -10.20 7.01
CA SER A 288 -1.33 -9.19 7.27
C SER A 288 -1.24 -8.20 6.13
N ARG A 289 -1.26 -6.90 6.44
CA ARG A 289 -0.99 -5.84 5.46
C ARG A 289 0.51 -5.64 5.24
N ARG A 290 1.35 -6.10 6.15
CA ARG A 290 2.80 -5.92 6.09
C ARG A 290 3.46 -6.89 5.12
N PHE A 291 3.03 -8.15 5.10
CA PHE A 291 3.63 -9.19 4.27
C PHE A 291 2.76 -9.50 3.05
N PRO A 292 3.37 -9.76 1.87
CA PRO A 292 2.64 -10.13 0.68
C PRO A 292 2.24 -11.59 0.68
N ASP A 293 1.20 -11.94 -0.10
CA ASP A 293 0.73 -13.31 -0.26
C ASP A 293 1.64 -14.11 -1.19
N PRO A 294 2.21 -15.24 -0.74
CA PRO A 294 3.06 -16.07 -1.58
C PRO A 294 2.30 -16.81 -2.70
N VAL A 295 0.96 -16.80 -2.72
CA VAL A 295 0.16 -17.33 -3.84
C VAL A 295 0.49 -16.63 -5.17
N HIS A 296 0.95 -15.38 -5.09
CA HIS A 296 1.36 -14.60 -6.26
C HIS A 296 2.77 -14.92 -6.78
N LEU A 297 3.53 -15.82 -6.14
CA LEU A 297 4.83 -16.23 -6.63
C LEU A 297 4.72 -16.95 -7.98
N ARG A 298 5.56 -16.55 -8.93
CA ARG A 298 5.87 -17.38 -10.12
C ARG A 298 6.97 -18.36 -9.73
N VAL A 299 6.60 -19.63 -9.57
CA VAL A 299 7.50 -20.66 -9.01
C VAL A 299 8.72 -20.87 -9.92
N GLU A 300 8.53 -20.89 -11.23
CA GLU A 300 9.57 -21.11 -12.24
C GLU A 300 10.62 -19.98 -12.29
N SER A 301 10.27 -18.77 -11.82
CA SER A 301 11.18 -17.64 -11.77
C SER A 301 12.12 -17.66 -10.56
N ILE A 302 11.93 -18.59 -9.64
CA ILE A 302 12.79 -18.73 -8.46
C ILE A 302 14.10 -19.44 -8.88
N PRO A 303 15.29 -18.86 -8.62
CA PRO A 303 16.56 -19.45 -9.06
C PRO A 303 16.77 -20.91 -8.63
N GLU A 304 16.28 -21.30 -7.46
CA GLU A 304 16.37 -22.65 -6.92
C GLU A 304 15.52 -23.67 -7.72
N TYR A 305 14.48 -23.23 -8.44
CA TYR A 305 13.58 -24.09 -9.22
C TYR A 305 14.33 -24.98 -10.22
N GLY A 306 15.30 -24.41 -10.93
CA GLY A 306 16.14 -25.15 -11.88
C GLY A 306 16.96 -26.30 -11.26
N HIS A 307 17.14 -26.31 -9.94
CA HIS A 307 17.96 -27.25 -9.17
C HIS A 307 17.15 -28.28 -8.37
N ILE A 308 15.82 -28.27 -8.49
CA ILE A 308 14.96 -29.31 -7.88
C ILE A 308 15.36 -30.68 -8.44
N ARG A 309 15.54 -31.64 -7.54
CA ARG A 309 15.95 -33.01 -7.92
C ARG A 309 14.76 -33.91 -8.24
N ASP A 310 13.66 -33.74 -7.51
CA ASP A 310 12.42 -34.50 -7.72
C ASP A 310 11.64 -33.94 -8.90
N ARG A 311 12.08 -34.31 -10.10
CA ARG A 311 11.48 -33.85 -11.36
C ARG A 311 10.13 -34.49 -11.62
N ALA A 312 9.90 -35.72 -11.19
CA ALA A 312 8.64 -36.42 -11.41
C ALA A 312 7.51 -35.69 -10.69
N THR A 313 7.65 -35.46 -9.38
CA THR A 313 6.65 -34.69 -8.61
C THR A 313 6.46 -33.28 -9.19
N LEU A 314 7.55 -32.62 -9.61
CA LEU A 314 7.44 -31.28 -10.20
C LEU A 314 6.67 -31.27 -11.53
N ASP A 315 6.86 -32.27 -12.38
CA ASP A 315 6.18 -32.39 -13.68
C ASP A 315 4.69 -32.73 -13.46
N ASP A 316 4.35 -33.56 -12.49
CA ASP A 316 2.95 -33.81 -12.09
C ASP A 316 2.27 -32.52 -11.62
N LEU A 317 2.91 -31.73 -10.74
CA LEU A 317 2.37 -30.44 -10.27
C LEU A 317 2.17 -29.46 -11.41
N ARG A 318 3.07 -29.42 -12.40
CA ARG A 318 2.93 -28.56 -13.60
C ARG A 318 1.76 -29.01 -14.47
N GLN A 319 1.55 -30.31 -14.59
CA GLN A 319 0.41 -30.85 -15.33
C GLN A 319 -0.92 -30.47 -14.66
N ASP A 320 -1.00 -30.60 -13.33
CA ASP A 320 -2.17 -30.20 -12.56
C ASP A 320 -2.41 -28.69 -12.65
N ALA A 321 -1.36 -27.87 -12.60
CA ALA A 321 -1.45 -26.43 -12.78
C ALA A 321 -1.94 -26.06 -14.18
N ALA A 322 -1.48 -26.74 -15.21
CA ALA A 322 -1.97 -26.56 -16.59
C ALA A 322 -3.45 -26.92 -16.70
N ALA A 323 -3.90 -27.96 -15.97
CA ALA A 323 -5.33 -28.33 -15.93
C ALA A 323 -6.19 -27.26 -15.24
N LEU A 324 -5.69 -26.61 -14.18
CA LEU A 324 -6.37 -25.46 -13.55
C LEU A 324 -6.48 -24.27 -14.52
N SER A 325 -5.40 -23.91 -15.20
CA SER A 325 -5.41 -22.84 -16.20
C SER A 325 -6.38 -23.14 -17.34
N GLU A 326 -6.38 -24.35 -17.86
CA GLU A 326 -7.31 -24.84 -18.89
C GLU A 326 -8.77 -24.75 -18.41
N ALA A 327 -9.04 -25.08 -17.14
CA ALA A 327 -10.38 -25.00 -16.58
C ALA A 327 -10.89 -23.55 -16.53
N VAL A 328 -10.02 -22.60 -16.13
CA VAL A 328 -10.36 -21.17 -16.04
C VAL A 328 -10.50 -20.55 -17.44
N LEU A 329 -9.53 -20.78 -18.32
CA LEU A 329 -9.46 -20.11 -19.63
C LEU A 329 -10.46 -20.68 -20.65
N ASN A 330 -10.67 -21.99 -20.65
CA ASN A 330 -11.41 -22.65 -21.75
C ASN A 330 -12.69 -23.39 -21.30
N LYS A 331 -12.91 -23.58 -19.97
CA LYS A 331 -14.07 -24.33 -19.47
C LYS A 331 -14.97 -23.49 -18.56
N GLY A 332 -14.73 -22.19 -18.44
CA GLY A 332 -15.56 -21.25 -17.67
C GLY A 332 -15.51 -21.44 -16.16
N ALA A 333 -14.46 -22.09 -15.64
CA ALA A 333 -14.26 -22.21 -14.19
C ALA A 333 -13.87 -20.86 -13.58
N LEU A 334 -14.27 -20.64 -12.33
CA LEU A 334 -13.79 -19.51 -11.55
C LEU A 334 -12.36 -19.77 -11.07
N ILE A 335 -11.62 -18.70 -10.78
CA ILE A 335 -10.31 -18.80 -10.17
C ILE A 335 -10.46 -19.44 -8.78
N ASP A 336 -9.78 -20.57 -8.58
CA ASP A 336 -9.73 -21.33 -7.34
C ASP A 336 -8.38 -21.12 -6.63
N ARG A 337 -8.36 -20.15 -5.70
CA ARG A 337 -7.15 -19.81 -4.95
C ARG A 337 -6.63 -20.94 -4.09
N ASP A 338 -7.53 -21.80 -3.57
CA ASP A 338 -7.15 -22.91 -2.70
C ASP A 338 -6.43 -23.99 -3.50
N ALA A 339 -6.96 -24.33 -4.69
CA ALA A 339 -6.31 -25.26 -5.60
C ALA A 339 -4.95 -24.73 -6.11
N VAL A 340 -4.90 -23.45 -6.50
CA VAL A 340 -3.65 -22.79 -6.93
C VAL A 340 -2.62 -22.79 -5.80
N TRP A 341 -3.03 -22.41 -4.57
CA TRP A 341 -2.13 -22.39 -3.44
C TRP A 341 -1.60 -23.77 -3.08
N GLU A 342 -2.46 -24.80 -3.09
CA GLU A 342 -2.04 -26.17 -2.78
C GLU A 342 -0.93 -26.65 -3.73
N LEU A 343 -1.07 -26.43 -5.05
CA LEU A 343 -0.05 -26.80 -6.03
C LEU A 343 1.23 -25.96 -5.86
N LYS A 344 1.09 -24.63 -5.72
CA LYS A 344 2.25 -23.73 -5.51
C LYS A 344 2.98 -24.07 -4.22
N ARG A 345 2.26 -24.34 -3.11
CA ARG A 345 2.86 -24.71 -1.83
C ARG A 345 3.72 -25.96 -1.95
N GLN A 346 3.21 -27.01 -2.60
CA GLN A 346 3.98 -28.25 -2.81
C GLN A 346 5.24 -27.99 -3.66
N ALA A 347 5.12 -27.22 -4.74
CA ALA A 347 6.27 -26.86 -5.57
C ALA A 347 7.28 -25.99 -4.79
N LEU A 348 6.82 -25.04 -3.98
CA LEU A 348 7.66 -24.20 -3.12
C LEU A 348 8.37 -25.01 -2.03
N GLU A 349 7.75 -26.05 -1.50
CA GLU A 349 8.42 -26.98 -0.59
C GLU A 349 9.59 -27.72 -1.27
N LEU A 350 9.45 -28.09 -2.55
CA LEU A 350 10.57 -28.63 -3.34
C LEU A 350 11.67 -27.58 -3.56
N VAL A 351 11.30 -26.36 -3.87
CA VAL A 351 12.23 -25.22 -4.02
C VAL A 351 13.03 -24.97 -2.75
N VAL A 352 12.36 -24.93 -1.60
CA VAL A 352 12.99 -24.63 -0.30
C VAL A 352 13.98 -25.71 0.13
N ARG A 353 13.80 -26.98 -0.31
CA ARG A 353 14.76 -28.07 -0.06
C ARG A 353 16.07 -27.91 -0.84
N VAL A 354 16.09 -27.07 -1.88
CA VAL A 354 17.31 -26.77 -2.62
C VAL A 354 18.21 -25.84 -1.78
N PRO A 355 19.47 -26.21 -1.50
CA PRO A 355 20.37 -25.35 -0.73
C PRO A 355 20.62 -24.00 -1.44
N LEU A 356 20.55 -22.92 -0.68
CA LEU A 356 20.90 -21.59 -1.17
C LEU A 356 22.39 -21.51 -1.48
N THR A 357 22.72 -20.89 -2.61
CA THR A 357 24.10 -20.46 -2.89
C THR A 357 24.58 -19.48 -1.82
N PRO A 358 25.91 -19.29 -1.61
CA PRO A 358 26.42 -18.37 -0.58
C PRO A 358 25.86 -16.96 -0.68
N GLY A 359 25.73 -16.42 -1.91
CA GLY A 359 25.18 -15.07 -2.12
C GLY A 359 23.68 -14.99 -1.79
N ARG A 360 22.90 -16.01 -2.18
CA ARG A 360 21.47 -16.09 -1.86
C ARG A 360 21.23 -16.25 -0.35
N ARG A 361 22.10 -17.05 0.30
CA ARG A 361 22.05 -17.21 1.77
C ARG A 361 22.33 -15.89 2.48
N ALA A 362 23.34 -15.15 2.06
CA ALA A 362 23.64 -13.84 2.62
C ALA A 362 22.46 -12.87 2.46
N ALA A 363 21.87 -12.79 1.26
CA ALA A 363 20.69 -11.96 1.00
C ALA A 363 19.46 -12.36 1.85
N TYR A 364 19.27 -13.66 2.08
CA TYR A 364 18.20 -14.14 2.97
C TYR A 364 18.47 -13.76 4.44
N CYS A 365 19.70 -13.91 4.92
CA CYS A 365 20.08 -13.49 6.28
C CYS A 365 19.93 -11.96 6.46
N ASP A 366 20.29 -11.17 5.46
CA ASP A 366 20.09 -9.71 5.47
C ASP A 366 18.60 -9.37 5.57
N PHE A 367 17.73 -10.06 4.79
CA PHE A 367 16.29 -9.90 4.87
C PHE A 367 15.71 -10.27 6.25
N LEU A 368 16.16 -11.39 6.84
CA LEU A 368 15.75 -11.78 8.20
C LEU A 368 16.13 -10.71 9.22
N ALA A 369 17.36 -10.18 9.14
CA ALA A 369 17.85 -9.14 10.05
C ALA A 369 17.09 -7.81 9.88
N GLU A 370 16.71 -7.46 8.65
CA GLU A 370 15.95 -6.25 8.35
C GLU A 370 14.51 -6.35 8.84
N GLN A 371 13.85 -7.49 8.59
CA GLN A 371 12.44 -7.68 8.96
C GLN A 371 12.23 -7.99 10.44
N GLY A 372 13.16 -8.69 11.07
CA GLY A 372 13.20 -8.96 12.51
C GLY A 372 11.97 -9.67 13.07
N GLN A 373 11.63 -9.34 14.32
CA GLN A 373 10.55 -9.97 15.07
C GLN A 373 9.18 -10.00 14.35
N PRO A 374 8.73 -8.95 13.65
CA PRO A 374 7.46 -9.00 12.93
C PRO A 374 7.38 -10.09 11.85
N LEU A 375 8.50 -10.40 11.16
CA LEU A 375 8.53 -11.51 10.21
C LEU A 375 8.46 -12.86 10.93
N GLU A 376 9.17 -12.99 12.05
CA GLU A 376 9.11 -14.21 12.85
C GLU A 376 7.71 -14.46 13.41
N ASP A 377 7.03 -13.41 13.88
CA ASP A 377 5.66 -13.50 14.38
C ASP A 377 4.69 -13.90 13.26
N HIS A 378 4.80 -13.28 12.08
CA HIS A 378 3.99 -13.65 10.93
C HIS A 378 4.21 -15.11 10.50
N ALA A 379 5.46 -15.52 10.38
CA ALA A 379 5.82 -16.89 10.00
C ALA A 379 5.37 -17.92 11.04
N LEU A 380 5.50 -17.59 12.33
CA LEU A 380 4.99 -18.45 13.41
C LEU A 380 3.47 -18.55 13.36
N TRP A 381 2.75 -17.43 13.14
CA TRP A 381 1.29 -17.48 12.97
C TRP A 381 0.90 -18.39 11.80
N CYS A 382 1.57 -18.28 10.65
CA CYS A 382 1.34 -19.14 9.50
C CYS A 382 1.56 -20.63 9.83
N ALA A 383 2.67 -20.95 10.51
CA ALA A 383 2.98 -22.31 10.93
C ALA A 383 1.95 -22.87 11.95
N LEU A 384 1.49 -22.05 12.88
CA LEU A 384 0.45 -22.42 13.84
C LEU A 384 -0.91 -22.59 13.16
N ALA A 385 -1.24 -21.74 12.18
CA ALA A 385 -2.49 -21.84 11.42
C ALA A 385 -2.56 -23.16 10.61
N GLU A 386 -1.45 -23.69 10.12
CA GLU A 386 -1.39 -25.00 9.47
C GLU A 386 -1.78 -26.15 10.45
N VAL A 387 -1.47 -26.01 11.73
CA VAL A 387 -1.73 -27.04 12.76
C VAL A 387 -3.09 -26.87 13.43
N HIS A 388 -3.47 -25.63 13.74
CA HIS A 388 -4.62 -25.32 14.60
C HIS A 388 -5.78 -24.64 13.87
N GLY A 389 -5.64 -24.40 12.55
CA GLY A 389 -6.60 -23.61 11.76
C GLY A 389 -6.35 -22.10 11.84
N PRO A 390 -7.03 -21.32 10.98
CA PRO A 390 -6.70 -19.91 10.77
C PRO A 390 -7.19 -18.96 11.88
N ASP A 391 -8.10 -19.39 12.74
CA ASP A 391 -8.65 -18.53 13.80
C ASP A 391 -7.88 -18.73 15.11
N TRP A 392 -6.95 -17.81 15.39
CA TRP A 392 -6.12 -17.84 16.58
C TRP A 392 -6.91 -17.72 17.91
N HIS A 393 -8.14 -17.23 17.88
CA HIS A 393 -9.01 -17.16 19.08
C HIS A 393 -9.42 -18.57 19.55
N THR A 394 -9.42 -19.54 18.64
CA THR A 394 -9.74 -20.94 18.94
C THR A 394 -8.52 -21.77 19.35
N TRP A 395 -7.31 -21.25 19.19
CA TRP A 395 -6.08 -21.96 19.53
C TRP A 395 -5.98 -22.25 21.02
N PRO A 396 -5.15 -23.22 21.45
CA PRO A 396 -4.82 -23.40 22.86
C PRO A 396 -4.41 -22.07 23.51
N GLU A 397 -4.86 -21.80 24.74
CA GLU A 397 -4.64 -20.54 25.44
C GLU A 397 -3.15 -20.11 25.45
N ALA A 398 -2.25 -21.08 25.64
CA ALA A 398 -0.79 -20.87 25.64
C ALA A 398 -0.22 -20.39 24.30
N LEU A 399 -0.99 -20.43 23.20
CA LEU A 399 -0.57 -20.00 21.86
C LEU A 399 -1.25 -18.70 21.39
N ARG A 400 -2.26 -18.22 22.13
CA ARG A 400 -3.00 -16.99 21.77
C ARG A 400 -2.19 -15.72 22.01
N ASP A 401 -1.19 -15.76 22.89
CA ASP A 401 -0.26 -14.64 23.11
C ASP A 401 1.07 -14.94 22.42
N PRO A 402 1.49 -14.15 21.40
CA PRO A 402 2.76 -14.34 20.70
C PRO A 402 4.00 -14.21 21.59
N ARG A 403 3.85 -13.59 22.77
CA ARG A 403 4.93 -13.39 23.75
C ARG A 403 4.94 -14.47 24.84
N SER A 404 4.00 -15.41 24.82
CA SER A 404 3.91 -16.48 25.80
C SER A 404 5.06 -17.48 25.73
N PRO A 405 5.40 -18.18 26.82
CA PRO A 405 6.33 -19.31 26.77
C PRO A 405 5.85 -20.45 25.87
N GLY A 406 4.52 -20.58 25.67
CA GLY A 406 3.92 -21.55 24.76
C GLY A 406 4.26 -21.23 23.31
N ALA A 407 4.08 -19.99 22.87
CA ALA A 407 4.44 -19.53 21.54
C ALA A 407 5.95 -19.65 21.28
N ALA A 408 6.79 -19.34 22.28
CA ALA A 408 8.23 -19.50 22.16
C ALA A 408 8.64 -20.98 21.97
N ARG A 409 7.99 -21.91 22.65
CA ARG A 409 8.21 -23.37 22.41
C ARG A 409 7.73 -23.79 21.04
N ALA A 410 6.50 -23.40 20.65
CA ALA A 410 5.96 -23.74 19.34
C ALA A 410 6.86 -23.23 18.20
N ARG A 411 7.49 -22.05 18.34
CA ARG A 411 8.49 -21.55 17.38
C ARG A 411 9.67 -22.51 17.22
N SER A 412 10.15 -23.09 18.30
CA SER A 412 11.24 -24.07 18.27
C SER A 412 10.80 -25.41 17.69
N ASP A 413 9.60 -25.87 18.06
CA ASP A 413 9.04 -27.15 17.61
C ASP A 413 8.66 -27.12 16.11
N LEU A 414 8.26 -25.96 15.58
CA LEU A 414 7.87 -25.74 14.19
C LEU A 414 8.93 -24.99 13.38
N LEU A 415 10.20 -25.02 13.79
CA LEU A 415 11.26 -24.20 13.22
C LEU A 415 11.35 -24.32 11.68
N ASP A 416 11.24 -25.53 11.14
CA ASP A 416 11.30 -25.77 9.68
C ASP A 416 10.12 -25.08 8.94
N ARG A 417 8.92 -25.05 9.56
CA ARG A 417 7.77 -24.37 8.97
C ARG A 417 7.88 -22.85 9.10
N VAL A 418 8.39 -22.37 10.22
CA VAL A 418 8.67 -20.93 10.40
C VAL A 418 9.71 -20.46 9.38
N ASP A 419 10.81 -21.20 9.18
CA ASP A 419 11.81 -20.88 8.15
C ASP A 419 11.20 -20.93 6.74
N PHE A 420 10.34 -21.91 6.45
CA PHE A 420 9.61 -21.99 5.19
C PHE A 420 8.82 -20.71 4.91
N HIS A 421 8.00 -20.25 5.84
CA HIS A 421 7.21 -19.02 5.68
C HIS A 421 8.09 -17.76 5.61
N CYS A 422 9.18 -17.68 6.37
CA CYS A 422 10.18 -16.61 6.23
C CYS A 422 10.79 -16.59 4.83
N ARG A 423 11.12 -17.76 4.27
CA ARG A 423 11.64 -17.85 2.90
C ARG A 423 10.62 -17.48 1.86
N LEU A 424 9.35 -17.84 2.03
CA LEU A 424 8.28 -17.41 1.12
C LEU A 424 8.12 -15.88 1.11
N ALA A 425 8.12 -15.25 2.28
CA ALA A 425 8.07 -13.79 2.37
C ALA A 425 9.26 -13.13 1.66
N TRP A 426 10.47 -13.67 1.82
CA TRP A 426 11.66 -13.20 1.12
C TRP A 426 11.57 -13.37 -0.40
N LEU A 427 11.15 -14.54 -0.88
CA LEU A 427 11.00 -14.80 -2.31
C LEU A 427 9.95 -13.88 -2.94
N THR A 428 8.84 -13.64 -2.25
CA THR A 428 7.80 -12.73 -2.72
C THR A 428 8.30 -11.29 -2.77
N ALA A 429 9.06 -10.84 -1.77
CA ALA A 429 9.72 -9.52 -1.78
C ALA A 429 10.71 -9.39 -2.95
N CYS A 430 11.46 -10.46 -3.28
CA CYS A 430 12.34 -10.47 -4.45
C CYS A 430 11.56 -10.27 -5.77
N GLN A 431 10.46 -10.98 -5.96
CA GLN A 431 9.66 -10.87 -7.19
C GLN A 431 8.88 -9.55 -7.28
N LEU A 432 8.44 -8.97 -6.16
CA LEU A 432 7.90 -7.60 -6.13
C LEU A 432 8.96 -6.58 -6.59
N ALA A 433 10.19 -6.72 -6.10
CA ALA A 433 11.31 -5.88 -6.54
C ALA A 433 11.66 -6.10 -8.01
N GLU A 434 11.51 -7.32 -8.54
CA GLU A 434 11.69 -7.64 -9.95
C GLU A 434 10.61 -7.00 -10.82
N ALA A 435 9.35 -7.02 -10.41
CA ALA A 435 8.26 -6.37 -11.12
C ALA A 435 8.46 -4.85 -11.19
N GLN A 436 8.84 -4.21 -10.08
CA GLN A 436 9.15 -2.78 -10.06
C GLN A 436 10.35 -2.46 -10.99
N ARG A 437 11.42 -3.24 -10.94
CA ARG A 437 12.57 -3.06 -11.87
C ARG A 437 12.18 -3.24 -13.33
N ALA A 438 11.33 -4.22 -13.65
CA ALA A 438 10.84 -4.43 -15.00
C ALA A 438 10.07 -3.21 -15.54
N ALA A 439 9.30 -2.56 -14.66
CA ALA A 439 8.61 -1.31 -14.98
C ALA A 439 9.59 -0.15 -15.19
N GLU A 440 10.58 0.02 -14.31
CA GLU A 440 11.63 1.05 -14.43
C GLU A 440 12.47 0.87 -15.69
N ASP A 441 12.92 -0.36 -15.99
CA ASP A 441 13.69 -0.72 -17.17
C ASP A 441 12.87 -0.54 -18.47
N ALA A 442 11.56 -0.56 -18.37
CA ALA A 442 10.63 -0.26 -19.46
C ALA A 442 10.38 1.24 -19.66
N GLY A 443 10.96 2.10 -18.80
CA GLY A 443 10.85 3.56 -18.89
C GLY A 443 9.61 4.12 -18.18
N MET A 444 8.95 3.37 -17.30
CA MET A 444 7.85 3.89 -16.48
C MET A 444 8.38 4.88 -15.45
N GLY A 445 7.87 6.11 -15.47
CA GLY A 445 8.28 7.16 -14.54
C GLY A 445 7.78 6.96 -13.11
N VAL A 446 6.74 6.13 -12.93
CA VAL A 446 6.19 5.73 -11.63
C VAL A 446 6.49 4.25 -11.36
N GLY A 447 6.08 3.35 -12.25
CA GLY A 447 6.24 1.91 -12.08
C GLY A 447 5.01 1.24 -11.48
N VAL A 448 5.21 0.29 -10.56
CA VAL A 448 4.10 -0.44 -9.92
C VAL A 448 3.48 0.40 -8.81
N VAL A 449 2.16 0.60 -8.88
CA VAL A 449 1.36 1.24 -7.83
C VAL A 449 0.72 0.14 -7.00
N HIS A 450 1.21 -0.04 -5.78
CA HIS A 450 0.62 -0.98 -4.83
C HIS A 450 -0.61 -0.39 -4.16
N ASP A 451 -1.53 -1.24 -3.73
CA ASP A 451 -2.73 -0.86 -3.01
C ASP A 451 -2.63 -1.30 -1.54
N LEU A 452 -3.00 -0.41 -0.62
CA LEU A 452 -3.00 -0.64 0.82
C LEU A 452 -4.44 -0.70 1.33
N ALA A 453 -4.87 -1.88 1.74
CA ALA A 453 -6.19 -2.10 2.33
C ALA A 453 -6.39 -1.32 3.64
N VAL A 454 -7.64 -0.95 3.94
CA VAL A 454 -8.02 -0.19 5.16
C VAL A 454 -7.63 -0.91 6.45
N GLY A 455 -7.86 -2.23 6.50
CA GLY A 455 -7.68 -3.02 7.72
C GLY A 455 -7.19 -4.44 7.46
N VAL A 456 -7.31 -5.27 8.47
CA VAL A 456 -6.92 -6.68 8.47
C VAL A 456 -8.05 -7.55 9.00
N HIS A 457 -8.03 -8.83 8.70
CA HIS A 457 -8.98 -9.80 9.22
C HIS A 457 -8.80 -9.97 10.75
N PRO A 458 -9.88 -10.08 11.55
CA PRO A 458 -9.80 -10.20 13.01
C PRO A 458 -9.04 -11.43 13.49
N ALA A 459 -9.07 -12.53 12.72
CA ALA A 459 -8.28 -13.73 13.02
C ALA A 459 -6.90 -13.75 12.34
N GLY A 460 -6.45 -12.65 11.73
CA GLY A 460 -5.20 -12.58 10.96
C GLY A 460 -3.93 -12.52 11.81
N ALA A 461 -2.78 -12.62 11.14
CA ALA A 461 -1.46 -12.57 11.77
C ALA A 461 -1.17 -11.21 12.43
N ASP A 462 -1.57 -10.08 11.79
CA ASP A 462 -1.33 -8.76 12.36
C ASP A 462 -2.12 -8.55 13.66
N THR A 463 -3.38 -9.04 13.74
CA THR A 463 -4.19 -8.94 14.96
C THR A 463 -3.67 -9.85 16.08
N TRP A 464 -3.16 -11.02 15.76
CA TRP A 464 -2.50 -11.89 16.73
C TRP A 464 -1.18 -11.29 17.25
N ALA A 465 -0.35 -10.77 16.36
CA ALA A 465 0.97 -10.24 16.72
C ALA A 465 0.90 -8.92 17.49
N GLN A 466 -0.14 -8.10 17.26
CA GLN A 466 -0.27 -6.72 17.73
C GLN A 466 -1.60 -6.48 18.45
N GLN A 467 -2.02 -7.41 19.31
CA GLN A 467 -3.36 -7.41 19.96
C GLN A 467 -3.73 -6.08 20.63
N ASP A 468 -2.78 -5.40 21.26
CA ASP A 468 -3.02 -4.13 21.96
C ASP A 468 -3.20 -2.94 21.01
N ALA A 469 -2.79 -3.08 19.75
CA ALA A 469 -2.94 -2.02 18.76
C ALA A 469 -4.35 -1.94 18.17
N PHE A 470 -5.16 -2.99 18.32
CA PHE A 470 -6.51 -3.08 17.77
C PHE A 470 -7.58 -2.93 18.84
N ALA A 471 -8.69 -2.27 18.48
CA ALA A 471 -9.87 -2.15 19.35
C ALA A 471 -10.71 -3.43 19.24
N ARG A 472 -10.69 -4.22 20.32
CA ARG A 472 -11.44 -5.49 20.40
C ARG A 472 -12.95 -5.20 20.45
N GLY A 473 -13.75 -6.05 19.79
CA GLY A 473 -15.19 -5.93 19.75
C GLY A 473 -15.70 -4.77 18.89
N MET A 474 -14.83 -4.21 18.03
CA MET A 474 -15.16 -3.15 17.07
C MET A 474 -14.79 -3.56 15.67
N SER A 475 -15.60 -3.12 14.70
CA SER A 475 -15.36 -3.26 13.28
C SER A 475 -15.33 -1.90 12.59
N VAL A 476 -14.54 -1.78 11.54
CA VAL A 476 -14.56 -0.62 10.64
C VAL A 476 -15.69 -0.80 9.62
N GLY A 477 -16.35 0.28 9.28
CA GLY A 477 -17.39 0.29 8.27
C GLY A 477 -17.62 1.68 7.68
N ALA A 478 -18.81 1.89 7.16
CA ALA A 478 -19.29 3.18 6.69
C ALA A 478 -20.73 3.42 7.18
N PRO A 479 -21.08 4.68 7.52
CA PRO A 479 -22.45 5.02 7.88
C PRO A 479 -23.40 4.87 6.69
N PRO A 480 -24.71 4.85 6.94
CA PRO A 480 -25.68 5.05 5.87
C PRO A 480 -25.42 6.35 5.10
N ASP A 481 -25.44 6.26 3.78
CA ASP A 481 -25.28 7.39 2.87
C ASP A 481 -26.23 7.28 1.68
N ALA A 482 -26.10 8.22 0.73
CA ALA A 482 -26.92 8.23 -0.50
C ALA A 482 -26.70 7.01 -1.40
N PHE A 483 -25.55 6.33 -1.28
CA PHE A 483 -25.21 5.15 -2.09
C PHE A 483 -25.57 3.84 -1.39
N ASN A 484 -25.58 3.84 -0.05
CA ASN A 484 -25.94 2.67 0.75
C ASN A 484 -26.71 3.09 2.02
N ALA A 485 -28.05 3.08 1.93
CA ALA A 485 -28.93 3.45 3.03
C ALA A 485 -28.84 2.55 4.28
N ARG A 486 -28.20 1.38 4.17
CA ARG A 486 -28.00 0.44 5.29
C ARG A 486 -26.67 0.61 5.99
N GLY A 487 -25.75 1.42 5.43
CA GLY A 487 -24.36 1.47 5.86
C GLY A 487 -23.62 0.17 5.53
N GLN A 488 -22.36 0.08 5.97
CA GLN A 488 -21.50 -1.09 5.73
C GLN A 488 -20.74 -1.46 7.00
N ASP A 489 -20.58 -2.75 7.23
CA ASP A 489 -19.62 -3.32 8.18
C ASP A 489 -18.63 -4.17 7.38
N TRP A 490 -17.34 -3.83 7.47
CA TRP A 490 -16.30 -4.51 6.69
C TRP A 490 -15.65 -5.68 7.46
N GLY A 491 -15.99 -5.86 8.75
CA GLY A 491 -15.47 -6.93 9.60
C GLY A 491 -13.97 -6.78 9.89
N LEU A 492 -13.45 -5.57 9.97
CA LEU A 492 -12.04 -5.24 10.15
C LEU A 492 -11.84 -4.53 11.48
N PRO A 493 -11.08 -5.06 12.46
CA PRO A 493 -10.83 -4.36 13.71
C PRO A 493 -10.01 -3.08 13.45
N PRO A 494 -10.45 -1.92 13.98
CA PRO A 494 -9.74 -0.67 13.82
C PRO A 494 -8.51 -0.58 14.73
N TRP A 495 -7.49 0.17 14.32
CA TRP A 495 -6.40 0.56 15.21
C TRP A 495 -6.89 1.51 16.31
N ARG A 496 -6.33 1.36 17.51
CA ARG A 496 -6.56 2.26 18.63
C ARG A 496 -5.72 3.53 18.49
N PRO A 497 -6.34 4.73 18.41
CA PRO A 497 -5.59 5.99 18.28
C PRO A 497 -4.65 6.27 19.45
N ASP A 498 -5.05 5.93 20.66
CA ASP A 498 -4.25 6.12 21.89
C ASP A 498 -3.00 5.24 21.90
N THR A 499 -3.10 3.97 21.46
CA THR A 499 -1.97 3.04 21.35
C THR A 499 -1.02 3.46 20.24
N LEU A 500 -1.54 3.90 19.08
CA LEU A 500 -0.70 4.44 18.02
C LEU A 500 0.17 5.60 18.51
N ALA A 501 -0.44 6.58 19.20
CA ALA A 501 0.28 7.72 19.74
C ALA A 501 1.29 7.30 20.84
N ALA A 502 0.91 6.38 21.73
CA ALA A 502 1.78 5.90 22.81
C ALA A 502 3.03 5.17 22.30
N THR A 503 2.91 4.45 21.17
CA THR A 503 4.02 3.69 20.55
C THR A 503 4.79 4.49 19.50
N GLY A 504 4.50 5.79 19.33
CA GLY A 504 5.12 6.62 18.28
C GLY A 504 4.77 6.13 16.87
N TYR A 505 3.57 5.61 16.69
CA TYR A 505 3.04 5.08 15.43
C TYR A 505 3.86 3.90 14.86
N ALA A 506 4.52 3.11 15.70
CA ALA A 506 5.43 2.05 15.26
C ALA A 506 4.77 1.08 14.29
N ALA A 507 3.56 0.56 14.60
CA ALA A 507 2.83 -0.36 13.74
C ALA A 507 2.53 0.24 12.36
N TYR A 508 2.12 1.51 12.31
CA TYR A 508 1.82 2.21 11.06
C TYR A 508 3.09 2.52 10.25
N ARG A 509 4.17 2.93 10.91
CA ARG A 509 5.48 3.16 10.27
C ARG A 509 6.02 1.90 9.62
N ASP A 510 5.99 0.78 10.33
CA ASP A 510 6.50 -0.50 9.84
C ASP A 510 5.67 -1.03 8.67
N LEU A 511 4.34 -0.84 8.71
CA LEU A 511 3.47 -1.14 7.59
C LEU A 511 3.84 -0.32 6.35
N LEU A 512 3.97 0.99 6.49
CA LEU A 512 4.32 1.88 5.38
C LEU A 512 5.68 1.53 4.78
N ARG A 513 6.71 1.31 5.61
CA ARG A 513 8.03 0.89 5.15
C ARG A 513 7.97 -0.37 4.31
N ALA A 514 7.25 -1.38 4.77
CA ALA A 514 7.11 -2.63 4.05
C ALA A 514 6.38 -2.46 2.70
N ARG A 515 5.35 -1.60 2.64
CA ARG A 515 4.59 -1.39 1.40
C ARG A 515 5.29 -0.48 0.39
N LEU A 516 6.04 0.49 0.86
CA LEU A 516 6.76 1.44 0.02
C LEU A 516 8.09 0.86 -0.53
N ALA A 517 8.62 -0.22 0.05
CA ALA A 517 9.95 -0.76 -0.29
C ALA A 517 10.09 -1.19 -1.77
N HIS A 518 9.00 -1.60 -2.42
CA HIS A 518 9.00 -2.11 -3.80
C HIS A 518 7.92 -1.42 -4.64
N ALA A 519 7.48 -0.22 -4.25
CA ALA A 519 6.42 0.52 -4.89
C ALA A 519 6.95 1.76 -5.60
N GLY A 520 6.50 2.00 -6.83
CA GLY A 520 6.67 3.29 -7.50
C GLY A 520 5.70 4.34 -6.97
N ALA A 521 4.49 3.92 -6.59
CA ALA A 521 3.53 4.69 -5.80
C ALA A 521 2.70 3.77 -4.89
N LEU A 522 2.08 4.36 -3.86
CA LEU A 522 1.17 3.65 -2.95
C LEU A 522 -0.23 4.26 -3.06
N ARG A 523 -1.23 3.46 -3.43
CA ARG A 523 -2.64 3.81 -3.23
C ARG A 523 -3.04 3.45 -1.81
N ILE A 524 -3.70 4.35 -1.13
CA ILE A 524 -4.27 4.11 0.20
C ILE A 524 -5.78 4.04 0.04
N ASP A 525 -6.32 2.86 0.32
CA ASP A 525 -7.74 2.61 0.32
C ASP A 525 -8.41 3.38 1.46
N HIS A 526 -9.55 4.03 1.18
CA HIS A 526 -10.30 4.85 2.14
C HIS A 526 -9.39 5.79 2.95
N VAL A 527 -8.70 6.71 2.25
CA VAL A 527 -7.68 7.61 2.86
C VAL A 527 -8.23 8.48 3.99
N MET A 528 -9.55 8.69 4.05
CA MET A 528 -10.25 9.34 5.17
C MET A 528 -9.98 8.64 6.51
N GLY A 529 -9.61 7.35 6.48
CA GLY A 529 -9.19 6.58 7.64
C GLY A 529 -7.96 7.13 8.39
N LEU A 530 -7.18 8.04 7.76
CA LEU A 530 -6.13 8.78 8.44
C LEU A 530 -6.66 9.89 9.37
N PHE A 531 -7.92 10.29 9.19
CA PHE A 531 -8.60 11.36 9.92
C PHE A 531 -9.61 10.82 10.90
N ARG A 532 -10.50 9.94 10.45
CA ARG A 532 -11.50 9.25 11.25
C ARG A 532 -11.97 7.97 10.58
N LEU A 533 -12.42 7.00 11.37
CA LEU A 533 -13.08 5.79 10.89
C LEU A 533 -14.44 5.62 11.54
N TRP A 534 -15.36 5.03 10.81
CA TRP A 534 -16.66 4.60 11.33
C TRP A 534 -16.46 3.27 12.06
N TRP A 535 -16.71 3.28 13.39
CA TRP A 535 -16.59 2.10 14.24
C TRP A 535 -17.97 1.55 14.54
N VAL A 536 -18.18 0.27 14.24
CA VAL A 536 -19.40 -0.47 14.51
C VAL A 536 -19.11 -1.46 15.64
N PRO A 537 -19.85 -1.45 16.75
CA PRO A 537 -19.72 -2.48 17.77
C PRO A 537 -20.08 -3.85 17.18
N GLU A 538 -19.29 -4.86 17.48
CA GLU A 538 -19.47 -6.22 16.95
C GLU A 538 -20.87 -6.76 17.29
N GLY A 539 -21.53 -7.35 16.27
CA GLY A 539 -22.91 -7.86 16.39
C GLY A 539 -24.01 -6.79 16.33
N ARG A 540 -23.65 -5.51 16.15
CA ARG A 540 -24.62 -4.43 15.91
C ARG A 540 -24.72 -4.13 14.41
N PRO A 541 -25.87 -3.59 13.92
CA PRO A 541 -25.96 -3.15 12.54
C PRO A 541 -25.05 -1.94 12.25
N PRO A 542 -24.61 -1.72 11.02
CA PRO A 542 -23.76 -0.59 10.64
C PRO A 542 -24.35 0.80 11.02
N THR A 543 -25.67 0.91 11.11
CA THR A 543 -26.40 2.12 11.54
C THR A 543 -26.10 2.52 13.00
N ASP A 544 -25.68 1.56 13.82
CA ASP A 544 -25.38 1.77 15.25
C ASP A 544 -23.90 2.11 15.50
N GLY A 545 -23.16 2.49 14.47
CA GLY A 545 -21.77 2.90 14.58
C GLY A 545 -21.60 4.37 15.00
N THR A 546 -20.34 4.77 15.14
CA THR A 546 -19.93 6.17 15.31
C THR A 546 -18.54 6.43 14.75
N TYR A 547 -18.25 7.69 14.44
CA TYR A 547 -16.90 8.10 14.05
C TYR A 547 -15.96 8.20 15.25
N VAL A 548 -14.77 7.62 15.09
CA VAL A 548 -13.64 7.78 15.99
C VAL A 548 -12.52 8.50 15.26
N ALA A 549 -12.08 9.62 15.82
CA ALA A 549 -11.04 10.47 15.25
C ALA A 549 -9.64 9.92 15.53
N TYR A 550 -8.75 10.09 14.57
CA TYR A 550 -7.31 9.87 14.66
C TYR A 550 -6.58 11.22 14.69
N ASP A 551 -5.35 11.22 15.18
CA ASP A 551 -4.47 12.39 15.04
C ASP A 551 -3.99 12.48 13.58
N ALA A 552 -4.80 13.15 12.75
CA ALA A 552 -4.57 13.28 11.32
C ALA A 552 -3.23 13.94 10.99
N GLU A 553 -2.79 14.90 11.82
CA GLU A 553 -1.51 15.58 11.65
C GLU A 553 -0.34 14.60 11.81
N ALA A 554 -0.39 13.75 12.84
CA ALA A 554 0.62 12.72 13.08
C ALA A 554 0.56 11.59 12.04
N MET A 555 -0.64 11.12 11.66
CA MET A 555 -0.81 10.09 10.63
C MET A 555 -0.24 10.56 9.28
N LEU A 556 -0.55 11.79 8.87
CA LEU A 556 0.00 12.40 7.65
C LEU A 556 1.51 12.61 7.74
N ALA A 557 2.03 13.04 8.91
CA ALA A 557 3.46 13.23 9.08
C ALA A 557 4.26 11.94 8.94
N VAL A 558 3.76 10.84 9.52
CA VAL A 558 4.36 9.51 9.34
C VAL A 558 4.29 9.08 7.88
N LEU A 559 3.14 9.24 7.21
CA LEU A 559 2.99 8.92 5.80
C LEU A 559 3.98 9.67 4.92
N VAL A 560 4.04 10.99 5.09
CA VAL A 560 4.96 11.86 4.31
C VAL A 560 6.40 11.49 4.57
N LEU A 561 6.76 11.23 5.83
CA LEU A 561 8.12 10.85 6.21
C LEU A 561 8.56 9.54 5.54
N GLU A 562 7.75 8.49 5.64
CA GLU A 562 8.12 7.17 5.09
C GLU A 562 8.04 7.15 3.55
N ALA A 563 7.07 7.85 2.94
CA ALA A 563 7.00 8.04 1.49
C ALA A 563 8.22 8.83 0.95
N HIS A 564 8.66 9.86 1.66
CA HIS A 564 9.85 10.62 1.30
C HIS A 564 11.13 9.77 1.40
N ARG A 565 11.26 8.94 2.45
CA ARG A 565 12.39 8.01 2.62
C ARG A 565 12.47 6.99 1.48
N ALA A 566 11.30 6.54 1.00
CA ALA A 566 11.20 5.59 -0.12
C ALA A 566 11.32 6.26 -1.50
N GLY A 567 11.17 7.58 -1.59
CA GLY A 567 11.09 8.29 -2.87
C GLY A 567 9.78 8.05 -3.62
N THR A 568 8.71 7.64 -2.94
CA THR A 568 7.48 7.08 -3.51
C THR A 568 6.33 8.08 -3.42
N ALA A 569 5.55 8.23 -4.52
CA ALA A 569 4.33 9.02 -4.53
C ALA A 569 3.17 8.30 -3.80
N VAL A 570 2.16 9.06 -3.38
CA VAL A 570 0.98 8.52 -2.70
C VAL A 570 -0.29 8.99 -3.39
N VAL A 571 -1.21 8.05 -3.62
CA VAL A 571 -2.56 8.29 -4.12
C VAL A 571 -3.55 7.88 -3.02
N GLY A 572 -4.36 8.81 -2.52
CA GLY A 572 -5.43 8.52 -1.58
C GLY A 572 -6.73 8.28 -2.34
N GLU A 573 -7.42 7.20 -2.02
CA GLU A 573 -8.80 7.02 -2.44
C GLU A 573 -9.68 7.87 -1.52
N ASP A 574 -10.25 8.95 -2.06
CA ASP A 574 -11.07 9.96 -1.38
C ASP A 574 -12.48 10.07 -2.00
N LEU A 575 -13.04 8.91 -2.34
CA LEU A 575 -14.40 8.77 -2.85
C LEU A 575 -15.43 8.68 -1.70
N GLY A 576 -16.71 8.91 -2.01
CA GLY A 576 -17.79 8.87 -1.03
C GLY A 576 -17.90 10.14 -0.18
N THR A 577 -18.37 9.97 1.08
CA THR A 577 -18.61 11.09 2.01
C THR A 577 -17.30 11.55 2.65
N VAL A 578 -16.74 12.64 2.15
CA VAL A 578 -15.48 13.23 2.62
C VAL A 578 -15.77 14.43 3.53
N GLU A 579 -15.17 14.43 4.72
CA GLU A 579 -15.28 15.54 5.67
C GLU A 579 -14.62 16.82 5.10
N PRO A 580 -15.22 18.01 5.33
CA PRO A 580 -14.60 19.27 4.93
C PRO A 580 -13.18 19.41 5.51
N GLY A 581 -12.24 19.89 4.67
CA GLY A 581 -10.83 20.08 5.05
C GLY A 581 -9.92 18.87 4.82
N VAL A 582 -10.46 17.67 4.60
CA VAL A 582 -9.66 16.45 4.35
C VAL A 582 -8.91 16.57 3.03
N ARG A 583 -9.60 16.90 1.92
CA ARG A 583 -8.96 17.02 0.60
C ARG A 583 -7.90 18.13 0.57
N GLU A 584 -8.14 19.21 1.26
CA GLU A 584 -7.19 20.32 1.41
C GLU A 584 -5.95 19.90 2.22
N ALA A 585 -6.13 19.14 3.29
CA ALA A 585 -5.03 18.59 4.08
C ALA A 585 -4.18 17.62 3.27
N LEU A 586 -4.79 16.69 2.54
CA LEU A 586 -4.12 15.76 1.64
C LEU A 586 -3.34 16.50 0.53
N ALA A 587 -3.98 17.47 -0.14
CA ALA A 587 -3.37 18.27 -1.21
C ALA A 587 -2.18 19.09 -0.69
N ARG A 588 -2.28 19.68 0.52
CA ARG A 588 -1.19 20.40 1.17
C ARG A 588 0.04 19.53 1.36
N ARG A 589 -0.16 18.26 1.71
CA ARG A 589 0.91 17.27 1.90
C ARG A 589 1.32 16.56 0.61
N GLY A 590 0.70 16.89 -0.52
CA GLY A 590 1.03 16.35 -1.84
C GLY A 590 0.48 14.96 -2.09
N VAL A 591 -0.42 14.46 -1.26
CA VAL A 591 -1.16 13.22 -1.53
C VAL A 591 -2.13 13.46 -2.67
N LEU A 592 -2.03 12.66 -3.74
CA LEU A 592 -2.95 12.73 -4.88
C LEU A 592 -4.30 12.15 -4.47
N GLY A 593 -5.39 12.73 -4.96
CA GLY A 593 -6.71 12.14 -4.78
C GLY A 593 -7.08 11.19 -5.91
N THR A 594 -8.27 10.60 -5.84
CA THR A 594 -8.87 9.77 -6.89
C THR A 594 -10.10 10.47 -7.47
N SER A 595 -10.15 10.62 -8.79
CA SER A 595 -11.28 11.21 -9.51
C SER A 595 -11.86 10.19 -10.49
N VAL A 596 -13.12 9.81 -10.29
CA VAL A 596 -13.84 8.86 -11.15
C VAL A 596 -14.82 9.63 -12.03
N LEU A 597 -14.80 9.38 -13.33
CA LEU A 597 -15.56 10.14 -14.34
C LEU A 597 -17.00 10.39 -13.90
N TRP A 598 -17.72 9.34 -13.54
CA TRP A 598 -19.16 9.41 -13.28
C TRP A 598 -19.55 10.26 -12.08
N PHE A 599 -18.60 10.58 -11.16
CA PHE A 599 -18.81 11.37 -9.95
C PHE A 599 -18.42 12.84 -10.10
N GLU A 600 -17.72 13.21 -11.18
CA GLU A 600 -17.22 14.57 -11.40
C GLU A 600 -18.31 15.46 -12.02
N ARG A 601 -19.24 15.90 -11.17
CA ARG A 601 -20.38 16.75 -11.50
C ARG A 601 -20.38 18.04 -10.69
N ASP A 602 -21.04 19.07 -11.19
CA ASP A 602 -21.22 20.36 -10.52
C ASP A 602 -22.34 20.26 -9.47
N TRP A 603 -22.06 19.54 -8.38
CA TRP A 603 -23.04 19.30 -7.31
C TRP A 603 -23.47 20.58 -6.54
N GLU A 604 -22.66 21.64 -6.60
CA GLU A 604 -23.00 22.96 -6.03
C GLU A 604 -23.80 23.83 -7.01
N GLY A 605 -23.85 23.44 -8.29
CA GLY A 605 -24.51 24.18 -9.37
C GLY A 605 -25.70 23.42 -9.97
N ASP A 606 -25.60 23.04 -11.25
CA ASP A 606 -26.69 22.44 -12.02
C ASP A 606 -26.66 20.88 -12.04
N GLY A 607 -25.73 20.25 -11.31
CA GLY A 607 -25.57 18.80 -11.22
C GLY A 607 -25.00 18.16 -12.49
N ARG A 608 -24.63 18.93 -13.51
CA ARG A 608 -24.14 18.40 -14.79
C ARG A 608 -22.67 17.98 -14.73
N PRO A 609 -22.25 17.08 -15.65
CA PRO A 609 -20.85 16.73 -15.82
C PRO A 609 -19.96 17.95 -16.02
N ILE A 610 -18.88 18.09 -15.26
CA ILE A 610 -17.94 19.23 -15.37
C ILE A 610 -16.97 19.03 -16.53
N ALA A 611 -16.59 20.16 -17.15
CA ALA A 611 -15.64 20.16 -18.26
C ALA A 611 -14.25 19.67 -17.80
N PRO A 612 -13.47 19.00 -18.67
CA PRO A 612 -12.22 18.37 -18.27
C PRO A 612 -11.20 19.34 -17.68
N GLU A 613 -11.18 20.58 -18.15
CA GLU A 613 -10.24 21.62 -17.70
C GLU A 613 -10.48 22.08 -16.25
N LYS A 614 -11.68 21.80 -15.70
CA LYS A 614 -12.07 22.14 -14.31
C LYS A 614 -11.69 21.04 -13.30
N TRP A 615 -11.25 19.87 -13.77
CA TRP A 615 -10.86 18.80 -12.88
C TRP A 615 -9.62 19.15 -12.06
N ARG A 616 -9.50 18.56 -10.88
CA ARG A 616 -8.30 18.73 -10.05
C ARG A 616 -7.06 18.12 -10.73
N ARG A 617 -5.92 18.81 -10.61
CA ARG A 617 -4.65 18.35 -11.15
C ARG A 617 -4.02 17.22 -10.31
N ALA A 618 -4.07 17.35 -8.99
CA ALA A 618 -3.42 16.43 -8.07
C ALA A 618 -4.30 15.18 -7.83
N CYS A 619 -4.48 14.36 -8.86
CA CYS A 619 -5.27 13.14 -8.76
C CYS A 619 -4.83 12.07 -9.76
N LEU A 620 -5.28 10.84 -9.48
CA LEU A 620 -5.47 9.77 -10.44
C LEU A 620 -6.90 9.90 -11.01
N ALA A 621 -7.02 10.20 -12.29
CA ALA A 621 -8.29 10.25 -13.00
C ALA A 621 -8.55 8.93 -13.72
N THR A 622 -9.72 8.34 -13.55
CA THR A 622 -10.12 7.09 -14.19
C THR A 622 -11.59 7.08 -14.56
N ALA A 623 -11.99 6.21 -15.46
CA ALA A 623 -13.41 5.99 -15.77
C ALA A 623 -14.09 5.12 -14.71
N THR A 624 -13.37 4.14 -14.13
CA THR A 624 -13.94 3.18 -13.20
C THR A 624 -12.90 2.66 -12.21
N THR A 625 -13.36 1.91 -11.22
CA THR A 625 -12.55 1.13 -10.26
C THR A 625 -13.05 -0.32 -10.23
N HIS A 626 -12.42 -1.16 -9.41
CA HIS A 626 -12.83 -2.55 -9.21
C HIS A 626 -14.21 -2.71 -8.53
N ASP A 627 -14.69 -1.68 -7.82
CA ASP A 627 -16.00 -1.66 -7.12
C ASP A 627 -17.13 -1.06 -7.95
N LEU A 628 -16.81 -0.60 -9.14
CA LEU A 628 -17.74 0.05 -10.05
C LEU A 628 -17.92 -0.77 -11.33
N PRO A 629 -19.01 -0.58 -12.05
CA PRO A 629 -19.18 -1.18 -13.37
C PRO A 629 -18.02 -0.79 -14.29
N SER A 630 -17.59 -1.70 -15.17
CA SER A 630 -16.67 -1.33 -16.25
C SER A 630 -17.29 -0.22 -17.11
N THR A 631 -16.47 0.54 -17.83
CA THR A 631 -16.96 1.61 -18.70
C THR A 631 -17.95 1.08 -19.72
N ALA A 632 -17.70 -0.10 -20.28
CA ALA A 632 -18.60 -0.77 -21.21
C ALA A 632 -19.95 -1.14 -20.56
N ALA A 633 -19.92 -1.75 -19.37
CA ALA A 633 -21.13 -2.11 -18.63
C ALA A 633 -21.97 -0.90 -18.23
N ARG A 634 -21.30 0.23 -17.90
CA ARG A 634 -21.98 1.49 -17.60
C ARG A 634 -22.68 2.06 -18.82
N LEU A 635 -22.01 2.09 -19.97
CA LEU A 635 -22.56 2.62 -21.22
C LEU A 635 -23.70 1.79 -21.80
N THR A 636 -23.79 0.51 -21.47
CA THR A 636 -24.82 -0.41 -21.98
C THR A 636 -25.97 -0.67 -21.00
N GLY A 637 -25.87 -0.21 -19.74
CA GLY A 637 -26.87 -0.49 -18.70
C GLY A 637 -26.83 -1.91 -18.14
N ASP A 638 -25.86 -2.74 -18.55
CA ASP A 638 -25.74 -4.14 -18.13
C ASP A 638 -25.61 -4.27 -16.60
N HIS A 639 -24.97 -3.31 -15.96
CA HIS A 639 -24.78 -3.28 -14.51
C HIS A 639 -26.11 -3.12 -13.75
N VAL A 640 -27.08 -2.35 -14.26
CA VAL A 640 -28.42 -2.20 -13.66
C VAL A 640 -29.17 -3.51 -13.74
N THR A 641 -29.12 -4.14 -14.91
CA THR A 641 -29.74 -5.45 -15.15
C THR A 641 -29.14 -6.53 -14.24
N LEU A 642 -27.82 -6.52 -14.04
CA LEU A 642 -27.13 -7.43 -13.11
C LEU A 642 -27.60 -7.22 -11.66
N ARG A 643 -27.66 -5.97 -11.19
CA ARG A 643 -28.13 -5.63 -9.83
C ARG A 643 -29.59 -6.04 -9.63
N HIS A 644 -30.43 -5.85 -10.65
CA HIS A 644 -31.83 -6.31 -10.61
C HIS A 644 -31.93 -7.82 -10.41
N ARG A 645 -31.20 -8.61 -11.22
CA ARG A 645 -31.19 -10.08 -11.12
C ARG A 645 -30.76 -10.59 -9.73
N LEU A 646 -29.94 -9.84 -9.05
CA LEU A 646 -29.41 -10.18 -7.71
C LEU A 646 -30.22 -9.56 -6.57
N GLY A 647 -31.34 -8.86 -6.88
CA GLY A 647 -32.21 -8.26 -5.86
C GLY A 647 -31.54 -7.10 -5.08
N LEU A 648 -30.61 -6.40 -5.70
CA LEU A 648 -29.85 -5.29 -5.07
C LEU A 648 -30.47 -3.91 -5.31
N LEU A 649 -31.50 -3.82 -6.18
CA LEU A 649 -32.16 -2.55 -6.44
C LEU A 649 -33.11 -2.21 -5.28
N THR A 650 -33.18 -0.94 -4.94
CA THR A 650 -34.13 -0.38 -3.95
C THR A 650 -35.35 0.25 -4.59
N ARG A 651 -35.31 0.50 -5.90
CA ARG A 651 -36.39 1.03 -6.74
C ARG A 651 -36.74 0.03 -7.85
N SER A 652 -37.73 0.33 -8.66
CA SER A 652 -38.09 -0.52 -9.81
C SER A 652 -36.96 -0.54 -10.87
N LEU A 653 -36.90 -1.62 -11.65
CA LEU A 653 -35.91 -1.72 -12.74
C LEU A 653 -36.09 -0.60 -13.77
N GLU A 654 -37.32 -0.21 -14.05
CA GLU A 654 -37.65 0.84 -15.04
C GLU A 654 -37.14 2.21 -14.58
N GLU A 655 -37.30 2.56 -13.29
CA GLU A 655 -36.80 3.78 -12.71
C GLU A 655 -35.25 3.82 -12.74
N GLU A 656 -34.60 2.74 -12.31
CA GLU A 656 -33.13 2.64 -12.28
C GLU A 656 -32.52 2.73 -13.70
N LEU A 657 -33.14 2.06 -14.69
CA LEU A 657 -32.70 2.16 -16.09
C LEU A 657 -32.94 3.56 -16.67
N THR A 658 -34.06 4.22 -16.32
CA THR A 658 -34.34 5.57 -16.80
C THR A 658 -33.31 6.57 -16.27
N ASP A 659 -32.98 6.48 -15.00
CA ASP A 659 -31.98 7.35 -14.37
C ASP A 659 -30.57 7.07 -14.95
N ASP A 660 -30.23 5.79 -15.14
CA ASP A 660 -28.94 5.41 -15.73
C ASP A 660 -28.77 5.88 -17.17
N VAL A 661 -29.81 5.73 -17.99
CA VAL A 661 -29.81 6.24 -19.37
C VAL A 661 -29.69 7.77 -19.38
N THR A 662 -30.39 8.47 -18.49
CA THR A 662 -30.35 9.93 -18.38
C THR A 662 -28.95 10.40 -18.00
N ASP A 663 -28.36 9.79 -16.96
CA ASP A 663 -27.01 10.12 -16.50
C ASP A 663 -25.95 9.87 -17.58
N THR A 664 -26.03 8.72 -18.25
CA THR A 664 -25.12 8.37 -19.36
C THR A 664 -25.29 9.30 -20.56
N ALA A 665 -26.54 9.67 -20.91
CA ALA A 665 -26.82 10.61 -22.01
C ALA A 665 -26.23 12.00 -21.77
N GLU A 666 -26.20 12.50 -20.53
CA GLU A 666 -25.55 13.77 -20.19
C GLU A 666 -24.05 13.73 -20.44
N TRP A 667 -23.37 12.65 -20.06
CA TRP A 667 -21.95 12.44 -20.35
C TRP A 667 -21.67 12.34 -21.85
N LEU A 668 -22.46 11.54 -22.58
CA LEU A 668 -22.34 11.42 -24.04
C LEU A 668 -22.59 12.77 -24.74
N ALA A 669 -23.56 13.56 -24.28
CA ALA A 669 -23.80 14.90 -24.79
C ALA A 669 -22.61 15.86 -24.54
N LEU A 670 -21.94 15.77 -23.39
CA LEU A 670 -20.71 16.51 -23.13
C LEU A 670 -19.60 16.07 -24.09
N LEU A 671 -19.39 14.76 -24.26
CA LEU A 671 -18.35 14.22 -25.16
C LEU A 671 -18.61 14.64 -26.62
N ALA A 672 -19.87 14.65 -27.07
CA ALA A 672 -20.29 15.14 -28.40
C ALA A 672 -20.00 16.65 -28.57
N ARG A 673 -20.38 17.49 -27.59
CA ARG A 673 -20.05 18.93 -27.61
C ARG A 673 -18.53 19.19 -27.69
N LEU A 674 -17.75 18.34 -27.06
CA LEU A 674 -16.27 18.40 -27.10
C LEU A 674 -15.68 17.79 -28.37
N ARG A 675 -16.51 17.29 -29.28
CA ARG A 675 -16.11 16.61 -30.55
C ARG A 675 -15.21 15.40 -30.31
N MET A 676 -15.50 14.62 -29.29
CA MET A 676 -14.77 13.40 -28.93
C MET A 676 -15.45 12.14 -29.43
N LEU A 677 -16.75 12.19 -29.64
CA LEU A 677 -17.52 11.12 -30.31
C LEU A 677 -17.46 11.32 -31.81
N PRO A 678 -17.41 10.23 -32.60
CA PRO A 678 -17.65 10.29 -34.06
C PRO A 678 -19.06 10.82 -34.37
N GLU A 679 -19.27 11.38 -35.58
CA GLU A 679 -20.60 11.71 -36.06
C GLU A 679 -21.35 10.42 -36.38
N GLY A 680 -22.60 10.29 -35.90
CA GLY A 680 -23.48 9.12 -36.08
C GLY A 680 -23.73 8.35 -34.81
N ASP A 681 -24.50 7.24 -34.95
CA ASP A 681 -24.75 6.29 -33.84
C ASP A 681 -23.43 5.53 -33.55
N GLY A 682 -22.64 6.11 -32.64
CA GLY A 682 -21.37 5.52 -32.20
C GLY A 682 -21.63 4.21 -31.44
N ASP A 683 -20.80 3.21 -31.73
CA ASP A 683 -20.79 1.97 -30.95
C ASP A 683 -20.22 2.17 -29.55
N GLU A 684 -20.41 1.19 -28.68
CA GLU A 684 -19.91 1.19 -27.29
C GLU A 684 -18.38 1.41 -27.26
N GLU A 685 -17.63 0.79 -28.18
CA GLU A 685 -16.18 0.92 -28.23
C GLU A 685 -15.72 2.36 -28.57
N ALA A 686 -16.44 3.04 -29.46
CA ALA A 686 -16.19 4.44 -29.77
C ALA A 686 -16.46 5.35 -28.56
N ALA A 687 -17.52 5.04 -27.78
CA ALA A 687 -17.84 5.76 -26.56
C ALA A 687 -16.76 5.54 -25.46
N VAL A 688 -16.29 4.31 -25.27
CA VAL A 688 -15.16 4.00 -24.37
C VAL A 688 -13.91 4.79 -24.77
N ARG A 689 -13.57 4.84 -26.05
CA ARG A 689 -12.45 5.66 -26.57
C ARG A 689 -12.66 7.15 -26.31
N ALA A 690 -13.91 7.65 -26.44
CA ALA A 690 -14.23 9.05 -26.17
C ALA A 690 -14.07 9.41 -24.68
N VAL A 691 -14.50 8.52 -23.78
CA VAL A 691 -14.30 8.65 -22.34
C VAL A 691 -12.80 8.78 -22.02
N HIS A 692 -11.96 7.94 -22.56
CA HIS A 692 -10.51 8.02 -22.31
C HIS A 692 -9.85 9.25 -22.94
N ARG A 693 -10.34 9.74 -24.13
CA ARG A 693 -9.95 11.07 -24.65
C ARG A 693 -10.28 12.20 -23.71
N PHE A 694 -11.44 12.13 -23.07
CA PHE A 694 -11.86 13.12 -22.08
C PHE A 694 -10.92 13.11 -20.88
N LEU A 695 -10.63 11.93 -20.30
CA LEU A 695 -9.72 11.79 -19.17
C LEU A 695 -8.34 12.37 -19.47
N LEU A 696 -7.79 12.15 -20.66
CA LEU A 696 -6.51 12.74 -21.07
C LEU A 696 -6.53 14.27 -21.19
N ARG A 697 -7.68 14.88 -21.43
CA ARG A 697 -7.80 16.35 -21.46
C ARG A 697 -7.86 16.96 -20.09
N THR A 698 -8.14 16.18 -19.05
CA THR A 698 -8.10 16.68 -17.68
C THR A 698 -6.66 17.07 -17.30
N PRO A 699 -6.45 17.96 -16.33
CA PRO A 699 -5.11 18.29 -15.84
C PRO A 699 -4.51 17.22 -14.92
N ALA A 700 -5.19 16.11 -14.67
CA ALA A 700 -4.78 15.05 -13.76
C ALA A 700 -3.33 14.59 -14.00
N LEU A 701 -2.58 14.37 -12.94
CA LEU A 701 -1.19 13.88 -13.02
C LEU A 701 -1.12 12.42 -13.49
N LEU A 702 -2.07 11.60 -13.06
CA LEU A 702 -2.16 10.20 -13.45
C LEU A 702 -3.50 9.94 -14.14
N THR A 703 -3.49 9.21 -15.25
CA THR A 703 -4.70 8.76 -15.94
C THR A 703 -4.73 7.24 -15.97
N GLY A 704 -5.70 6.64 -15.26
CA GLY A 704 -5.85 5.19 -15.15
C GLY A 704 -6.78 4.64 -16.23
N VAL A 705 -6.33 3.58 -16.90
CA VAL A 705 -7.12 2.78 -17.82
C VAL A 705 -7.44 1.45 -17.15
N TRP A 706 -8.70 1.14 -16.94
CA TRP A 706 -9.12 -0.16 -16.42
C TRP A 706 -8.82 -1.23 -17.47
N LEU A 707 -7.93 -2.18 -17.17
CA LEU A 707 -7.46 -3.14 -18.16
C LEU A 707 -8.59 -3.95 -18.80
N PRO A 708 -9.64 -4.42 -18.08
CA PRO A 708 -10.80 -5.07 -18.68
C PRO A 708 -11.55 -4.24 -19.74
N ASP A 709 -11.57 -2.91 -19.64
CA ASP A 709 -12.20 -2.04 -20.66
C ASP A 709 -11.50 -2.17 -22.03
N THR A 710 -10.23 -2.56 -22.03
CA THR A 710 -9.41 -2.68 -23.26
C THR A 710 -9.81 -3.89 -24.10
N VAL A 711 -10.53 -4.84 -23.54
CA VAL A 711 -11.05 -6.04 -24.22
C VAL A 711 -12.57 -6.12 -24.19
N GLY A 712 -13.22 -5.17 -23.51
CA GLY A 712 -14.68 -5.03 -23.46
C GLY A 712 -15.36 -5.88 -22.41
N ASP A 713 -14.65 -6.35 -21.38
CA ASP A 713 -15.24 -7.10 -20.28
C ASP A 713 -16.24 -6.22 -19.51
N ARG A 714 -17.49 -6.70 -19.41
CA ARG A 714 -18.58 -5.98 -18.75
C ARG A 714 -18.85 -6.50 -17.34
N ARG A 715 -18.16 -7.55 -16.92
CA ARG A 715 -18.35 -8.19 -15.62
C ARG A 715 -17.58 -7.41 -14.55
N PRO A 716 -18.23 -6.94 -13.47
CA PRO A 716 -17.50 -6.31 -12.37
C PRO A 716 -16.60 -7.34 -11.67
N GLN A 717 -15.43 -6.91 -11.22
CA GLN A 717 -14.54 -7.76 -10.42
C GLN A 717 -15.04 -7.90 -8.98
N ASN A 718 -15.65 -6.84 -8.45
CA ASN A 718 -16.40 -6.83 -7.22
C ASN A 718 -17.76 -6.16 -7.42
N LEU A 719 -18.78 -6.70 -6.76
CA LEU A 719 -20.12 -6.14 -6.74
C LEU A 719 -20.50 -5.85 -5.28
N PRO A 720 -20.35 -4.60 -4.82
CA PRO A 720 -20.67 -4.21 -3.45
C PRO A 720 -22.11 -4.61 -3.06
N GLY A 721 -22.27 -5.10 -1.82
CA GLY A 721 -23.55 -5.60 -1.32
C GLY A 721 -23.81 -7.07 -1.63
N THR A 722 -22.87 -7.79 -2.23
CA THR A 722 -22.93 -9.25 -2.43
C THR A 722 -21.78 -9.95 -1.73
N TRP A 723 -22.00 -11.22 -1.37
CA TRP A 723 -20.96 -12.11 -0.86
C TRP A 723 -20.84 -13.34 -1.78
N ASP A 724 -21.70 -14.35 -1.62
CA ASP A 724 -21.70 -15.56 -2.45
C ASP A 724 -22.65 -15.48 -3.65
N GLN A 725 -23.50 -14.45 -3.70
CA GLN A 725 -24.49 -14.25 -4.76
C GLN A 725 -23.84 -13.89 -6.10
N TYR A 726 -22.63 -13.34 -6.04
CA TYR A 726 -21.81 -12.97 -7.19
C TYR A 726 -20.39 -13.51 -6.98
N PRO A 727 -19.67 -13.96 -8.04
CA PRO A 727 -18.32 -14.52 -7.91
C PRO A 727 -17.25 -13.43 -7.73
N ASN A 728 -17.42 -12.58 -6.69
CA ASN A 728 -16.51 -11.51 -6.35
C ASN A 728 -15.06 -12.01 -6.27
N TRP A 729 -14.14 -11.27 -6.89
CA TRP A 729 -12.69 -11.49 -6.82
C TRP A 729 -12.22 -12.83 -7.42
N ARG A 730 -13.07 -13.52 -8.22
CA ARG A 730 -12.81 -14.86 -8.76
C ARG A 730 -12.90 -14.94 -10.28
N LEU A 731 -13.14 -13.81 -10.96
CA LEU A 731 -13.31 -13.78 -12.41
C LEU A 731 -11.94 -13.52 -13.08
N PRO A 732 -11.57 -14.28 -14.12
CA PRO A 732 -10.50 -13.89 -15.03
C PRO A 732 -10.98 -12.73 -15.90
N ILE A 733 -10.05 -11.94 -16.46
CA ILE A 733 -10.37 -10.95 -17.51
C ILE A 733 -10.94 -11.70 -18.72
N ALA A 734 -11.98 -11.13 -19.34
CA ALA A 734 -12.61 -11.70 -20.53
C ALA A 734 -12.88 -10.65 -21.62
N ASP A 735 -13.22 -11.13 -22.80
CA ASP A 735 -13.72 -10.27 -23.87
C ASP A 735 -15.16 -9.78 -23.62
N GLY A 736 -15.73 -9.02 -24.56
CA GLY A 736 -17.09 -8.50 -24.47
C GLY A 736 -18.19 -9.57 -24.49
N GLU A 737 -17.87 -10.80 -24.89
CA GLU A 737 -18.75 -11.97 -24.90
C GLU A 737 -18.62 -12.81 -23.62
N GLY A 738 -17.63 -12.50 -22.77
CA GLY A 738 -17.38 -13.17 -21.50
C GLY A 738 -16.41 -14.35 -21.61
N HIS A 739 -15.72 -14.53 -22.72
CA HIS A 739 -14.69 -15.56 -22.87
C HIS A 739 -13.39 -15.07 -22.23
N PRO A 740 -12.78 -15.82 -21.30
CA PRO A 740 -11.54 -15.45 -20.69
C PRO A 740 -10.42 -15.23 -21.72
N VAL A 741 -9.59 -14.22 -21.49
CA VAL A 741 -8.47 -13.86 -22.37
C VAL A 741 -7.17 -13.84 -21.59
N THR A 742 -6.10 -14.30 -22.24
CA THR A 742 -4.75 -14.28 -21.68
C THR A 742 -4.08 -12.92 -21.86
N LEU A 743 -3.00 -12.67 -21.11
CA LEU A 743 -2.16 -11.46 -21.27
C LEU A 743 -1.67 -11.33 -22.73
N GLU A 744 -1.30 -12.43 -23.37
CA GLU A 744 -0.86 -12.47 -24.74
C GLU A 744 -1.97 -12.01 -25.71
N GLU A 745 -3.21 -12.45 -25.51
CA GLU A 745 -4.38 -12.05 -26.29
C GLU A 745 -4.77 -10.61 -26.02
N ILE A 746 -4.75 -10.16 -24.74
CA ILE A 746 -4.97 -8.75 -24.37
C ILE A 746 -3.97 -7.86 -25.12
N THR A 747 -2.67 -8.19 -25.10
CA THR A 747 -1.63 -7.38 -25.73
C THR A 747 -1.72 -7.37 -27.25
N ALA A 748 -2.35 -8.37 -27.87
CA ALA A 748 -2.60 -8.45 -29.30
C ALA A 748 -3.98 -7.86 -29.70
N SER A 749 -4.83 -7.46 -28.74
CA SER A 749 -6.20 -7.02 -29.03
C SER A 749 -6.25 -5.75 -29.87
N PRO A 750 -6.96 -5.75 -31.02
CA PRO A 750 -7.19 -4.54 -31.79
C PRO A 750 -7.91 -3.45 -31.02
N ARG A 751 -8.85 -3.81 -30.13
CA ARG A 751 -9.59 -2.89 -29.26
C ARG A 751 -8.65 -2.16 -28.30
N LEU A 752 -7.71 -2.88 -27.65
CA LEU A 752 -6.68 -2.28 -26.83
C LEU A 752 -5.83 -1.29 -27.63
N HIS A 753 -5.34 -1.70 -28.79
CA HIS A 753 -4.49 -0.84 -29.62
C HIS A 753 -5.23 0.42 -30.08
N ALA A 754 -6.50 0.31 -30.49
CA ALA A 754 -7.34 1.45 -30.85
C ALA A 754 -7.57 2.42 -29.68
N LEU A 755 -7.75 1.89 -28.46
CA LEU A 755 -7.83 2.70 -27.25
C LEU A 755 -6.50 3.41 -26.95
N MET A 756 -5.39 2.69 -27.02
CA MET A 756 -4.07 3.23 -26.70
C MET A 756 -3.56 4.25 -27.74
N GLU A 757 -4.01 4.21 -28.98
CA GLU A 757 -3.75 5.28 -29.95
C GLU A 757 -4.32 6.62 -29.52
N VAL A 758 -5.45 6.60 -28.80
CA VAL A 758 -6.05 7.79 -28.22
C VAL A 758 -5.16 8.40 -27.13
N LEU A 759 -4.46 7.53 -26.39
CA LEU A 759 -3.63 7.90 -25.23
C LEU A 759 -2.22 8.36 -25.60
N ARG A 760 -1.77 8.08 -26.84
CA ARG A 760 -0.44 8.54 -27.31
C ARG A 760 -0.42 10.06 -27.44
N PRO A 761 0.58 10.76 -26.88
CA PRO A 761 0.74 12.18 -27.10
C PRO A 761 0.92 12.41 -28.60
N ARG A 762 0.04 13.23 -29.21
CA ARG A 762 0.21 13.61 -30.61
C ARG A 762 1.54 14.34 -30.75
N LYS A 763 2.47 13.77 -31.50
CA LYS A 763 3.67 14.51 -31.94
C LYS A 763 3.19 15.82 -32.57
N PRO A 764 3.75 16.99 -32.21
CA PRO A 764 3.40 18.23 -32.87
C PRO A 764 3.61 18.01 -34.37
N ARG A 765 2.58 18.28 -35.18
CA ARG A 765 2.71 18.26 -36.65
C ARG A 765 3.85 19.22 -36.97
N THR A 766 4.97 18.70 -37.40
CA THR A 766 6.03 19.50 -38.04
C THR A 766 5.36 20.27 -39.18
N ALA A 767 5.38 21.59 -39.07
CA ALA A 767 4.89 22.44 -40.16
C ALA A 767 5.64 22.01 -41.43
N PRO A 768 4.95 21.85 -42.55
CA PRO A 768 5.62 21.57 -43.80
C PRO A 768 6.70 22.64 -44.04
N PRO A 769 7.90 22.28 -44.54
CA PRO A 769 8.94 23.22 -44.78
C PRO A 769 8.38 24.32 -45.70
N GLY A 770 8.40 25.55 -45.20
CA GLY A 770 7.81 26.69 -45.90
C GLY A 770 8.39 26.82 -47.27
N GLU A 771 7.54 26.85 -48.30
CA GLU A 771 7.85 27.36 -49.63
C GLU A 771 8.45 28.75 -49.47
N ARG A 772 9.73 28.90 -49.80
CA ARG A 772 10.35 30.20 -50.01
C ARG A 772 9.61 30.83 -51.17
N ARG A 773 8.82 31.87 -50.90
CA ARG A 773 8.34 32.76 -51.98
C ARG A 773 9.52 33.54 -52.56
N PRO A 774 9.55 33.71 -53.87
CA PRO A 774 10.60 34.35 -54.60
C PRO A 774 10.77 35.84 -54.26
#